data_d8c03a94c3739be958ec8a2158f0e88d
#
_entry.id   d8c03a94c3739be958ec8a2158f0e88d
#
_cell.length_a   1.000
_cell.length_b   1.000
_cell.length_c   1.000
_cell.angle_alpha   90.00
_cell.angle_beta   90.00
_cell.angle_gamma   90.00
#
_symmetry.space_group_name_H-M   'P 1'
#
loop_
_entity.id
_entity.type
_entity.pdbx_description
1 polymer ?
#
loop_
_entity_poly.entity_id
_entity_poly.type
_entity_poly.pdbx_seq_one_letter_code
_entity_poly.pdbx_strand_id
1 'polypeptide(L)'
;MKKIALALIAILIAVGTASARKVTGTVTSGEEKLGGVVVTDGKNFTQTKKSGKFAFNIEDDAEFVYILTPSGYVADYSSGVPAFYQSAEGRSKFSFDLIKTGEGNDYHLVAIGDAQIKNDEHFAIFEGEPIDDMAALGKTFTKPAAGLVLGDICWDELQYFKKYKKEIVRTGFPVYPVLGNHDNERNASGDHNGSATYRKEMGPENYAFFMGKDVVLVLDNIIYSTKRKYVEGYAEHVLDWVKNVMKFIPQNADIYVAQHSMLKLWPINQLIKDSDKLLDIIRGHKVLFLTGHSHICNNMEIEENVVEHNVAAICGTWWDTYYCNDGTPRGYKVYTKEAGKLEWYYKSVGKDKDYQVELYMPGQSVMHPNSIVLNIWDYDPQWKVEWYEDGKPMGKMDQVIDISPVYIREMYKAFEGRIDALNKKAYKYPRLNTHCLVATPSQYAKNVTVAVESPFGKKWVYNVDMSDYVDVQAHRGGMGLMPENTLESMKNALDLGVNTLELDLQISKDGKVVVSHDAYFHYRYATRPDGTPVNKGDAKEYIYTLNYEDIARYDVGSKANPDWPERACLATRKPLLDELIDFVENYTKEKGYSPVRYNIEIKTREGNGEGIYWPIYHDFVDACAKVLLSKHLDDRLVVQCFDPRALNFMHEKYPELHLSYLVDAKAGDFDKYMAKLKFQPEWLSPHYSIVDEALVAKCREKGMKMVPWTVDNPADLQRMIDLKVEAIITNYPDRLLMLTRGYAAPAPGPIVMRTH
;
A
#
# COMPACT_ATOMS: atom_id res chain seq x y z
N MET A 1 43.26 62.69 38.94
CA MET A 1 43.95 62.22 37.75
C MET A 1 44.30 60.76 37.97
N LYS A 2 43.44 59.86 37.58
CA LYS A 2 43.60 58.43 37.83
C LYS A 2 43.98 57.74 36.48
N LYS A 3 45.12 57.09 36.48
CA LYS A 3 45.61 56.29 35.33
C LYS A 3 44.80 55.00 35.25
N ILE A 4 44.16 54.76 34.12
CA ILE A 4 43.51 53.50 33.79
C ILE A 4 44.52 52.63 32.99
N ALA A 5 44.95 51.54 33.61
CA ALA A 5 45.77 50.50 32.91
C ALA A 5 44.89 49.61 32.07
N LEU A 6 45.07 49.59 30.75
CA LEU A 6 44.51 48.59 29.86
C LEU A 6 45.33 47.30 29.99
N ALA A 7 44.68 46.25 30.50
CA ALA A 7 45.23 44.91 30.41
C ALA A 7 44.74 44.28 29.09
N LEU A 8 45.62 44.09 28.11
CA LEU A 8 45.39 43.26 26.94
C LEU A 8 45.47 41.80 27.37
N ILE A 9 44.32 41.13 27.40
CA ILE A 9 44.25 39.66 27.47
C ILE A 9 44.43 39.17 26.03
N ALA A 10 45.62 38.66 25.70
CA ALA A 10 45.85 37.87 24.50
C ALA A 10 45.21 36.50 24.66
N ILE A 11 44.04 36.29 24.06
CA ILE A 11 43.50 34.93 23.87
C ILE A 11 44.33 34.27 22.77
N LEU A 12 45.25 33.40 23.18
CA LEU A 12 45.84 32.42 22.26
C LEU A 12 44.76 31.46 21.85
N ILE A 13 44.17 31.64 20.66
CA ILE A 13 43.47 30.60 19.96
C ILE A 13 44.55 29.61 19.51
N ALA A 14 44.72 28.53 20.28
CA ALA A 14 45.48 27.39 19.77
C ALA A 14 44.70 26.78 18.59
N VAL A 15 45.03 27.21 17.39
CA VAL A 15 44.72 26.48 16.19
C VAL A 15 45.51 25.19 16.33
N GLY A 16 44.89 24.12 16.82
CA GLY A 16 45.49 22.79 16.81
C GLY A 16 45.82 22.46 15.36
N THR A 17 47.08 22.48 15.01
CA THR A 17 47.56 21.86 13.79
C THR A 17 47.25 20.41 13.91
N ALA A 18 46.31 19.89 13.08
CA ALA A 18 46.06 18.46 12.99
C ALA A 18 47.41 17.78 12.78
N SER A 19 47.88 17.02 13.76
CA SER A 19 49.15 16.29 13.70
C SER A 19 48.83 14.99 12.96
N ALA A 20 49.52 14.78 11.83
CA ALA A 20 49.36 13.56 11.06
C ALA A 20 50.44 12.55 11.45
N ARG A 21 50.07 11.33 11.76
CA ARG A 21 51.01 10.23 12.08
C ARG A 21 51.14 9.24 10.97
N LYS A 22 52.38 8.81 10.71
CA LYS A 22 52.69 7.83 9.69
C LYS A 22 52.32 6.42 10.11
N VAL A 23 51.56 5.72 9.27
CA VAL A 23 51.22 4.32 9.42
C VAL A 23 51.74 3.46 8.27
N THR A 24 51.91 2.20 8.47
CA THR A 24 52.35 1.23 7.48
C THR A 24 51.51 -0.05 7.59
N GLY A 25 51.44 -0.81 6.51
CA GLY A 25 50.80 -2.11 6.58
C GLY A 25 50.93 -2.96 5.33
N THR A 26 50.19 -4.06 5.31
CA THR A 26 50.18 -5.03 4.21
C THR A 26 48.75 -5.50 3.94
N VAL A 27 48.47 -5.80 2.67
CA VAL A 27 47.26 -6.49 2.24
C VAL A 27 47.68 -7.76 1.51
N THR A 28 47.12 -8.88 1.91
CA THR A 28 47.48 -10.23 1.41
C THR A 28 46.21 -11.09 1.24
N SER A 29 46.37 -12.20 0.52
CA SER A 29 45.45 -13.34 0.56
C SER A 29 46.32 -14.61 0.74
N GLY A 30 46.47 -15.05 1.95
CA GLY A 30 47.45 -16.07 2.30
C GLY A 30 48.87 -15.60 1.94
N GLU A 31 49.57 -16.32 1.04
CA GLU A 31 50.91 -15.95 0.56
C GLU A 31 50.89 -14.90 -0.54
N GLU A 32 49.76 -14.70 -1.21
CA GLU A 32 49.60 -13.71 -2.32
C GLU A 32 49.66 -12.29 -1.76
N LYS A 33 50.50 -11.43 -2.42
CA LYS A 33 50.61 -10.01 -2.07
C LYS A 33 49.73 -9.17 -2.97
N LEU A 34 48.76 -8.45 -2.39
CA LEU A 34 47.76 -7.72 -3.15
C LEU A 34 48.20 -6.26 -3.40
N GLY A 35 48.60 -5.97 -4.63
CA GLY A 35 48.96 -4.62 -5.09
C GLY A 35 47.72 -3.89 -5.63
N GLY A 36 47.71 -2.54 -5.53
CA GLY A 36 46.63 -1.70 -6.06
C GLY A 36 45.40 -1.60 -5.16
N VAL A 37 45.40 -2.23 -3.98
CA VAL A 37 44.28 -2.13 -3.03
C VAL A 37 44.25 -0.75 -2.39
N VAL A 38 43.14 -0.05 -2.45
CA VAL A 38 42.95 1.27 -1.84
C VAL A 38 42.86 1.11 -0.32
N VAL A 39 43.62 1.95 0.39
CA VAL A 39 43.65 2.02 1.85
C VAL A 39 43.36 3.44 2.30
N THR A 40 42.55 3.64 3.32
CA THR A 40 42.14 4.97 3.77
C THR A 40 41.95 5.00 5.31
N ASP A 41 42.01 6.22 5.86
CA ASP A 41 41.53 6.55 7.23
C ASP A 41 40.17 7.28 7.21
N GLY A 42 39.55 7.38 6.01
CA GLY A 42 38.32 8.14 5.80
C GLY A 42 38.56 9.50 5.16
N LYS A 43 39.75 10.09 5.37
CA LYS A 43 40.15 11.41 4.79
C LYS A 43 41.29 11.28 3.78
N ASN A 44 42.30 10.50 4.12
CA ASN A 44 43.51 10.28 3.32
C ASN A 44 43.46 8.91 2.62
N PHE A 45 43.94 8.84 1.39
CA PHE A 45 43.88 7.63 0.57
C PHE A 45 45.25 7.28 0.02
N THR A 46 45.56 5.99 -0.04
CA THR A 46 46.74 5.44 -0.67
C THR A 46 46.42 4.11 -1.35
N GLN A 47 47.34 3.57 -2.13
CA GLN A 47 47.24 2.22 -2.67
C GLN A 47 48.41 1.35 -2.29
N THR A 48 48.17 0.06 -2.14
CA THR A 48 49.24 -0.90 -1.93
C THR A 48 50.18 -1.01 -3.15
N LYS A 49 51.45 -1.15 -2.90
CA LYS A 49 52.47 -1.48 -3.93
C LYS A 49 52.29 -2.93 -4.40
N LYS A 50 52.93 -3.35 -5.48
CA LYS A 50 52.95 -4.75 -5.96
C LYS A 50 53.35 -5.75 -4.86
N SER A 51 54.11 -5.31 -3.86
CA SER A 51 54.48 -6.11 -2.69
C SER A 51 53.42 -6.25 -1.60
N GLY A 52 52.19 -5.75 -1.86
CA GLY A 52 51.10 -5.69 -0.89
C GLY A 52 51.30 -4.65 0.22
N LYS A 53 52.41 -3.92 0.24
CA LYS A 53 52.74 -2.95 1.29
C LYS A 53 52.16 -1.58 1.00
N PHE A 54 51.76 -0.87 2.05
CA PHE A 54 51.36 0.54 2.00
C PHE A 54 52.00 1.35 3.14
N ALA A 55 52.08 2.66 2.94
CA ALA A 55 52.46 3.63 3.95
C ALA A 55 51.86 5.00 3.61
N PHE A 56 51.21 5.64 4.57
CA PHE A 56 50.63 6.98 4.43
C PHE A 56 50.50 7.66 5.79
N ASN A 57 50.18 8.94 5.79
CA ASN A 57 49.88 9.69 7.00
C ASN A 57 48.37 9.65 7.21
N ILE A 58 47.94 9.36 8.44
CA ILE A 58 46.55 9.43 8.90
C ILE A 58 46.37 10.58 9.87
N GLU A 59 45.14 11.07 10.00
CA GLU A 59 44.80 12.05 11.02
C GLU A 59 44.99 11.46 12.42
N ASP A 60 45.33 12.30 13.42
CA ASP A 60 45.49 11.83 14.80
C ASP A 60 44.18 11.36 15.42
N ASP A 61 43.06 11.90 14.97
CA ASP A 61 41.70 11.55 15.39
C ASP A 61 41.07 10.41 14.56
N ALA A 62 41.81 9.82 13.63
CA ALA A 62 41.31 8.70 12.84
C ALA A 62 40.94 7.50 13.71
N GLU A 63 39.70 7.05 13.66
CA GLU A 63 39.21 5.89 14.41
C GLU A 63 39.59 4.57 13.74
N PHE A 64 39.64 4.56 12.40
CA PHE A 64 39.92 3.36 11.61
C PHE A 64 40.98 3.59 10.54
N VAL A 65 41.68 2.50 10.18
CA VAL A 65 42.31 2.33 8.87
C VAL A 65 41.58 1.15 8.21
N TYR A 66 41.12 1.36 6.98
CA TYR A 66 40.32 0.35 6.26
C TYR A 66 40.67 0.31 4.78
N ILE A 67 40.26 -0.76 4.13
CA ILE A 67 40.49 -1.00 2.73
C ILE A 67 39.18 -0.94 1.92
N LEU A 68 39.26 -0.51 0.68
CA LEU A 68 38.20 -0.82 -0.29
C LEU A 68 38.50 -2.25 -0.76
N THR A 69 37.66 -3.20 -0.30
CA THR A 69 37.86 -4.62 -0.59
C THR A 69 37.86 -4.85 -2.11
N PRO A 70 38.94 -5.36 -2.69
CA PRO A 70 39.06 -5.50 -4.15
C PRO A 70 38.17 -6.65 -4.67
N SER A 71 37.79 -6.58 -5.93
CA SER A 71 37.08 -7.65 -6.62
C SER A 71 37.82 -8.99 -6.54
N GLY A 72 37.05 -10.07 -6.41
CA GLY A 72 37.57 -11.44 -6.26
C GLY A 72 38.04 -11.81 -4.87
N TYR A 73 37.88 -10.93 -3.89
CA TYR A 73 38.24 -11.15 -2.50
C TYR A 73 37.15 -10.67 -1.55
N VAL A 74 37.16 -11.23 -0.35
CA VAL A 74 36.33 -10.83 0.78
C VAL A 74 37.15 -10.81 2.06
N ALA A 75 36.88 -9.88 2.96
CA ALA A 75 37.43 -9.92 4.31
C ALA A 75 36.75 -11.02 5.14
N ASP A 76 37.44 -11.56 6.14
CA ASP A 76 36.81 -12.51 7.07
C ASP A 76 35.56 -11.91 7.72
N TYR A 77 34.43 -12.61 7.62
CA TYR A 77 33.14 -12.21 8.16
C TYR A 77 32.61 -13.13 9.26
N SER A 78 33.47 -14.01 9.79
CA SER A 78 33.09 -14.93 10.83
C SER A 78 32.64 -14.27 12.15
N SER A 79 32.96 -12.98 12.33
CA SER A 79 32.48 -12.15 13.43
C SER A 79 31.12 -11.50 13.20
N GLY A 80 30.50 -11.70 12.04
CA GLY A 80 29.21 -11.10 11.62
C GLY A 80 29.33 -9.79 10.86
N VAL A 81 30.52 -9.17 10.79
CA VAL A 81 30.83 -8.02 9.97
C VAL A 81 32.14 -8.30 9.25
N PRO A 82 32.23 -8.06 7.93
CA PRO A 82 33.48 -8.23 7.21
C PRO A 82 34.61 -7.37 7.79
N ALA A 83 35.75 -7.97 8.07
CA ALA A 83 36.90 -7.35 8.75
C ALA A 83 37.79 -6.54 7.80
N PHE A 84 37.20 -5.67 6.98
CA PHE A 84 37.92 -4.79 6.06
C PHE A 84 38.53 -3.56 6.74
N TYR A 85 38.32 -3.38 8.04
CA TYR A 85 38.79 -2.25 8.84
C TYR A 85 39.48 -2.71 10.12
N GLN A 86 40.34 -1.84 10.67
CA GLN A 86 40.98 -2.04 11.97
C GLN A 86 41.02 -0.71 12.73
N SER A 87 40.83 -0.77 14.06
CA SER A 87 40.97 0.42 14.90
C SER A 87 42.35 1.06 14.75
N ALA A 88 42.39 2.36 14.58
CA ALA A 88 43.60 3.17 14.45
C ALA A 88 44.16 3.58 15.83
N GLU A 89 43.39 3.43 16.91
CA GLU A 89 43.81 3.81 18.26
C GLU A 89 45.08 3.09 18.70
N GLY A 90 46.15 3.86 19.01
CA GLY A 90 47.45 3.34 19.47
C GLY A 90 48.19 2.44 18.47
N ARG A 91 47.76 2.35 17.23
CA ARG A 91 48.27 1.42 16.20
C ARG A 91 48.97 2.14 15.06
N SER A 92 50.18 1.72 14.70
CA SER A 92 50.94 2.25 13.59
C SER A 92 51.19 1.22 12.47
N LYS A 93 50.86 -0.07 12.70
CA LYS A 93 51.00 -1.16 11.74
C LYS A 93 49.66 -1.88 11.55
N PHE A 94 49.29 -2.13 10.28
CA PHE A 94 48.05 -2.79 9.90
C PHE A 94 48.29 -3.97 8.97
N SER A 95 47.48 -5.01 9.09
CA SER A 95 47.58 -6.19 8.23
C SER A 95 46.17 -6.66 7.88
N PHE A 96 45.84 -6.69 6.59
CA PHE A 96 44.60 -7.22 6.08
C PHE A 96 44.90 -8.49 5.28
N ASP A 97 44.31 -9.61 5.70
CA ASP A 97 44.38 -10.87 4.99
C ASP A 97 42.99 -11.21 4.45
N LEU A 98 42.88 -11.34 3.13
CA LEU A 98 41.60 -11.50 2.44
C LEU A 98 41.41 -12.93 1.98
N ILE A 99 40.19 -13.36 1.88
CA ILE A 99 39.77 -14.68 1.39
C ILE A 99 39.46 -14.53 -0.10
N LYS A 100 40.09 -15.33 -0.97
CA LYS A 100 39.82 -15.34 -2.40
C LYS A 100 38.48 -16.00 -2.68
N THR A 101 37.61 -15.31 -3.41
CA THR A 101 36.24 -15.78 -3.74
C THR A 101 36.09 -16.19 -5.20
N GLY A 102 37.04 -15.82 -6.06
CA GLY A 102 37.04 -16.10 -7.49
C GLY A 102 37.04 -14.82 -8.32
N GLU A 103 37.61 -14.93 -9.51
CA GLU A 103 37.68 -13.83 -10.48
C GLU A 103 36.43 -13.86 -11.38
N GLY A 104 35.94 -12.70 -11.77
CA GLY A 104 34.80 -12.58 -12.69
C GLY A 104 33.93 -11.37 -12.40
N ASN A 105 33.01 -11.10 -13.32
CA ASN A 105 32.06 -9.98 -13.22
C ASN A 105 30.65 -10.44 -12.83
N ASP A 106 30.48 -11.73 -12.61
CA ASP A 106 29.20 -12.33 -12.23
C ASP A 106 29.11 -12.50 -10.72
N TYR A 107 28.02 -12.05 -10.11
CA TYR A 107 27.85 -12.06 -8.66
C TYR A 107 26.37 -11.99 -8.25
N HIS A 108 26.13 -12.22 -6.96
CA HIS A 108 24.85 -11.96 -6.31
C HIS A 108 24.98 -10.83 -5.29
N LEU A 109 23.95 -9.97 -5.21
CA LEU A 109 23.84 -8.95 -4.17
C LEU A 109 22.47 -9.09 -3.50
N VAL A 110 22.44 -9.11 -2.17
CA VAL A 110 21.20 -9.25 -1.38
C VAL A 110 20.98 -7.97 -0.58
N ALA A 111 19.86 -7.30 -0.78
CA ALA A 111 19.50 -6.09 -0.06
C ALA A 111 18.40 -6.39 0.97
N ILE A 112 18.68 -6.16 2.25
CA ILE A 112 17.86 -6.49 3.39
C ILE A 112 17.43 -5.19 4.07
N GLY A 113 16.14 -4.87 4.09
CA GLY A 113 15.60 -3.69 4.78
C GLY A 113 15.38 -3.98 6.28
N ASP A 114 15.53 -3.01 7.08
CA ASP A 114 15.03 -2.73 8.43
C ASP A 114 14.66 -3.96 9.30
N ALA A 115 15.61 -4.49 10.06
CA ALA A 115 15.37 -5.62 10.99
C ALA A 115 14.67 -5.16 12.28
N GLN A 116 14.87 -3.91 12.72
CA GLN A 116 14.13 -3.24 13.80
C GLN A 116 14.03 -4.07 15.10
N ILE A 117 15.13 -4.68 15.52
CA ILE A 117 15.17 -5.56 16.71
C ILE A 117 15.11 -4.71 17.98
N LYS A 118 14.05 -4.87 18.75
CA LYS A 118 13.79 -4.11 19.97
C LYS A 118 13.91 -4.90 21.26
N ASN A 119 13.62 -6.18 21.23
CA ASN A 119 13.53 -7.04 22.40
C ASN A 119 13.84 -8.50 22.02
N ASP A 120 13.85 -9.40 23.00
CA ASP A 120 14.16 -10.82 22.77
C ASP A 120 13.08 -11.53 21.94
N GLU A 121 11.84 -11.08 21.97
CA GLU A 121 10.76 -11.62 21.14
C GLU A 121 10.99 -11.30 19.65
N HIS A 122 11.30 -10.04 19.33
CA HIS A 122 11.66 -9.63 17.96
C HIS A 122 12.92 -10.37 17.50
N PHE A 123 13.91 -10.51 18.40
CA PHE A 123 15.13 -11.21 18.05
C PHE A 123 14.87 -12.69 17.76
N ALA A 124 14.03 -13.37 18.56
CA ALA A 124 13.68 -14.78 18.36
C ALA A 124 12.97 -15.02 17.01
N ILE A 125 12.14 -14.07 16.56
CA ILE A 125 11.54 -14.17 15.23
C ILE A 125 12.60 -13.97 14.15
N PHE A 126 13.49 -12.97 14.31
CA PHE A 126 14.56 -12.68 13.35
C PHE A 126 15.54 -13.83 13.17
N GLU A 127 16.03 -14.43 14.27
CA GLU A 127 16.98 -15.56 14.25
C GLU A 127 16.37 -16.86 13.71
N GLY A 128 15.04 -16.95 13.65
CA GLY A 128 14.29 -18.07 13.12
C GLY A 128 14.13 -18.02 11.60
N GLU A 129 12.87 -17.97 11.13
CA GLU A 129 12.52 -18.08 9.70
C GLU A 129 13.29 -17.11 8.78
N PRO A 130 13.47 -15.80 9.10
CA PRO A 130 14.23 -14.89 8.23
C PRO A 130 15.68 -15.31 8.02
N ILE A 131 16.40 -15.68 9.06
CA ILE A 131 17.79 -16.13 8.95
C ILE A 131 17.87 -17.50 8.28
N ASP A 132 16.96 -18.41 8.57
CA ASP A 132 16.91 -19.74 7.93
C ASP A 132 16.64 -19.63 6.43
N ASP A 133 15.74 -18.73 6.02
CA ASP A 133 15.42 -18.47 4.61
C ASP A 133 16.64 -17.89 3.86
N MET A 134 17.33 -16.90 4.44
CA MET A 134 18.57 -16.35 3.87
C MET A 134 19.70 -17.37 3.83
N ALA A 135 19.81 -18.23 4.85
CA ALA A 135 20.80 -19.30 4.88
C ALA A 135 20.53 -20.37 3.81
N ALA A 136 19.25 -20.68 3.58
CA ALA A 136 18.85 -21.57 2.48
C ALA A 136 19.18 -20.95 1.13
N LEU A 137 18.90 -19.66 0.95
CA LEU A 137 19.25 -18.92 -0.28
C LEU A 137 20.78 -18.92 -0.50
N GLY A 138 21.57 -18.61 0.53
CA GLY A 138 23.04 -18.58 0.43
C GLY A 138 23.64 -19.88 -0.09
N LYS A 139 23.06 -21.03 0.29
CA LYS A 139 23.47 -22.35 -0.22
C LYS A 139 23.23 -22.55 -1.72
N THR A 140 22.36 -21.75 -2.34
CA THR A 140 22.07 -21.83 -3.77
C THR A 140 23.05 -20.99 -4.60
N PHE A 141 23.81 -20.12 -4.00
CA PHE A 141 24.75 -19.25 -4.71
C PHE A 141 25.97 -20.02 -5.18
N THR A 142 26.21 -19.96 -6.49
CA THR A 142 27.38 -20.55 -7.15
C THR A 142 28.41 -19.52 -7.56
N LYS A 143 28.12 -18.24 -7.38
CA LYS A 143 28.94 -17.08 -7.69
C LYS A 143 29.23 -16.30 -6.40
N PRO A 144 30.26 -15.43 -6.39
CA PRO A 144 30.48 -14.53 -5.26
C PRO A 144 29.20 -13.79 -4.87
N ALA A 145 28.94 -13.69 -3.57
CA ALA A 145 27.74 -13.04 -3.07
C ALA A 145 28.10 -12.06 -1.95
N ALA A 146 27.34 -10.97 -1.86
CA ALA A 146 27.38 -10.04 -0.73
C ALA A 146 25.97 -9.64 -0.32
N GLY A 147 25.76 -9.44 0.98
CA GLY A 147 24.54 -8.86 1.52
C GLY A 147 24.78 -7.43 1.98
N LEU A 148 23.72 -6.64 1.96
CA LEU A 148 23.64 -5.29 2.53
C LEU A 148 22.44 -5.26 3.47
N VAL A 149 22.65 -4.92 4.74
CA VAL A 149 21.54 -4.57 5.63
C VAL A 149 21.41 -3.05 5.65
N LEU A 150 20.26 -2.55 5.16
CA LEU A 150 20.06 -1.15 4.79
C LEU A 150 19.70 -0.25 5.99
N GLY A 151 20.33 -0.48 7.13
CA GLY A 151 20.12 0.29 8.35
C GLY A 151 18.99 -0.22 9.23
N ASP A 152 18.81 0.45 10.37
CA ASP A 152 17.81 0.12 11.38
C ASP A 152 17.83 -1.37 11.78
N ILE A 153 19.02 -1.87 12.04
CA ILE A 153 19.23 -3.23 12.57
C ILE A 153 18.52 -3.36 13.91
N CYS A 154 18.65 -2.33 14.75
CA CYS A 154 18.01 -2.25 16.05
C CYS A 154 16.94 -1.14 16.08
N TRP A 155 15.99 -1.24 16.99
CA TRP A 155 15.08 -0.15 17.34
C TRP A 155 15.58 0.54 18.62
N ASP A 156 16.61 1.38 18.53
CA ASP A 156 17.30 2.08 19.63
C ASP A 156 17.96 1.18 20.68
N GLU A 157 17.84 -0.15 20.59
CA GLU A 157 18.33 -1.10 21.57
C GLU A 157 19.66 -1.72 21.09
N LEU A 158 20.72 -0.90 21.06
CA LEU A 158 21.99 -1.19 20.40
C LEU A 158 22.74 -2.41 20.95
N GLN A 159 22.37 -2.92 22.16
CA GLN A 159 22.91 -4.16 22.70
C GLN A 159 22.61 -5.39 21.82
N TYR A 160 21.58 -5.31 20.94
CA TYR A 160 21.22 -6.37 20.02
C TYR A 160 22.19 -6.51 18.85
N PHE A 161 23.05 -5.54 18.56
CA PHE A 161 24.11 -5.68 17.57
C PHE A 161 24.96 -6.94 17.77
N LYS A 162 25.29 -7.28 19.03
CA LYS A 162 26.10 -8.47 19.35
C LYS A 162 25.34 -9.76 19.03
N LYS A 163 24.03 -9.81 19.29
CA LYS A 163 23.19 -10.95 18.94
C LYS A 163 23.03 -11.07 17.43
N TYR A 164 22.71 -9.95 16.77
CA TYR A 164 22.59 -9.87 15.32
C TYR A 164 23.83 -10.42 14.60
N LYS A 165 25.04 -9.96 15.01
CA LYS A 165 26.31 -10.43 14.42
C LYS A 165 26.51 -11.94 14.48
N LYS A 166 26.04 -12.61 15.50
CA LYS A 166 26.15 -14.06 15.63
C LYS A 166 25.25 -14.81 14.66
N GLU A 167 24.07 -14.29 14.42
CA GLU A 167 23.08 -14.95 13.58
C GLU A 167 23.28 -14.66 12.09
N ILE A 168 23.67 -13.43 11.71
CA ILE A 168 23.83 -13.04 10.31
C ILE A 168 24.90 -13.86 9.58
N VAL A 169 25.88 -14.41 10.30
CA VAL A 169 26.90 -15.32 9.73
C VAL A 169 26.27 -16.57 9.10
N ARG A 170 25.13 -17.02 9.62
CA ARG A 170 24.43 -18.20 9.11
C ARG A 170 23.95 -18.07 7.67
N THR A 171 23.85 -16.85 7.15
CA THR A 171 23.52 -16.60 5.73
C THR A 171 24.50 -17.24 4.76
N GLY A 172 25.76 -17.47 5.19
CA GLY A 172 26.82 -18.10 4.40
C GLY A 172 27.51 -17.17 3.39
N PHE A 173 27.19 -15.87 3.40
CA PHE A 173 27.85 -14.82 2.63
C PHE A 173 28.11 -13.58 3.50
N PRO A 174 29.10 -12.73 3.18
CA PRO A 174 29.37 -11.52 3.93
C PRO A 174 28.21 -10.54 3.84
N VAL A 175 27.76 -10.00 4.98
CA VAL A 175 26.72 -8.97 5.06
C VAL A 175 27.33 -7.67 5.57
N TYR A 176 27.21 -6.61 4.80
CA TYR A 176 27.76 -5.29 5.06
C TYR A 176 26.68 -4.38 5.67
N PRO A 177 26.93 -3.79 6.85
CA PRO A 177 25.94 -2.96 7.54
C PRO A 177 25.93 -1.52 7.02
N VAL A 178 24.72 -0.96 6.89
CA VAL A 178 24.47 0.47 6.68
C VAL A 178 23.97 1.07 8.00
N LEU A 179 24.33 2.32 8.31
CA LEU A 179 23.84 3.01 9.51
C LEU A 179 22.41 3.49 9.27
N GLY A 180 21.47 3.15 10.17
CA GLY A 180 20.11 3.67 10.19
C GLY A 180 19.90 4.68 11.32
N ASN A 181 18.76 5.38 11.30
CA ASN A 181 18.47 6.40 12.32
C ASN A 181 18.24 5.79 13.72
N HIS A 182 17.72 4.56 13.80
CA HIS A 182 17.55 3.82 15.06
C HIS A 182 18.80 3.11 15.56
N ASP A 183 19.85 3.03 14.73
CA ASP A 183 21.15 2.49 15.08
C ASP A 183 22.04 3.51 15.81
N ASN A 184 21.51 4.71 16.06
CA ASN A 184 22.19 5.79 16.79
C ASN A 184 21.91 5.76 18.28
N GLU A 185 22.87 6.24 19.08
CA GLU A 185 22.72 6.50 20.52
C GLU A 185 21.61 7.52 20.76
N ARG A 186 20.46 7.09 21.24
CA ARG A 186 19.24 7.91 21.36
C ARG A 186 19.47 9.25 22.06
N ASN A 187 20.31 9.30 23.10
CA ASN A 187 20.54 10.48 23.94
C ASN A 187 21.83 11.23 23.63
N ALA A 188 22.64 10.76 22.69
CA ALA A 188 23.83 11.44 22.25
C ALA A 188 23.49 12.78 21.57
N SER A 189 24.44 13.68 21.55
CA SER A 189 24.32 14.98 20.88
C SER A 189 25.32 15.08 19.75
N GLY A 190 24.80 15.32 18.54
CA GLY A 190 25.58 15.43 17.31
C GLY A 190 25.81 14.09 16.62
N ASP A 191 26.04 14.16 15.34
CA ASP A 191 26.12 13.07 14.40
C ASP A 191 27.19 12.04 14.79
N HIS A 192 28.43 12.47 14.92
CA HIS A 192 29.53 11.63 15.32
C HIS A 192 29.31 10.88 16.67
N ASN A 193 28.72 11.56 17.68
CA ASN A 193 28.44 10.89 18.96
C ASN A 193 27.24 9.95 18.87
N GLY A 194 26.29 10.23 17.97
CA GLY A 194 25.13 9.39 17.72
C GLY A 194 25.53 7.98 17.31
N SER A 195 26.44 7.86 16.42
CA SER A 195 26.88 6.58 15.82
C SER A 195 28.03 5.87 16.56
N ALA A 196 28.44 6.33 17.75
CA ALA A 196 29.59 5.79 18.46
C ALA A 196 29.51 4.27 18.73
N THR A 197 28.36 3.77 19.22
CA THR A 197 28.16 2.33 19.42
C THR A 197 28.12 1.57 18.11
N TYR A 198 27.50 2.13 17.06
CA TYR A 198 27.52 1.53 15.72
C TYR A 198 28.96 1.40 15.22
N ARG A 199 29.76 2.47 15.22
CA ARG A 199 31.18 2.41 14.78
C ARG A 199 31.98 1.36 15.54
N LYS A 200 31.78 1.26 16.86
CA LYS A 200 32.46 0.27 17.68
C LYS A 200 32.10 -1.16 17.31
N GLU A 201 30.84 -1.46 17.01
CA GLU A 201 30.35 -2.82 16.78
C GLU A 201 30.34 -3.19 15.28
N MET A 202 30.11 -2.24 14.37
CA MET A 202 29.88 -2.45 12.95
C MET A 202 30.99 -1.88 12.04
N GLY A 203 31.82 -0.96 12.54
CA GLY A 203 32.90 -0.34 11.78
C GLY A 203 32.56 1.00 11.15
N PRO A 204 33.31 1.43 10.12
CA PRO A 204 33.11 2.72 9.48
C PRO A 204 31.71 2.88 8.90
N GLU A 205 31.17 4.10 8.94
CA GLU A 205 29.84 4.45 8.40
C GLU A 205 29.86 4.60 6.88
N ASN A 206 31.00 5.05 6.33
CA ASN A 206 31.22 5.26 4.90
C ASN A 206 32.36 4.40 4.40
N TYR A 207 32.08 3.49 3.47
CA TYR A 207 33.06 2.56 2.92
C TYR A 207 32.62 2.03 1.55
N ALA A 208 33.50 1.30 0.88
CA ALA A 208 33.20 0.71 -0.42
C ALA A 208 33.87 -0.65 -0.60
N PHE A 209 33.30 -1.46 -1.48
CA PHE A 209 33.89 -2.71 -1.95
C PHE A 209 33.54 -2.98 -3.41
N PHE A 210 34.38 -3.76 -4.09
CA PHE A 210 34.18 -4.08 -5.49
C PHE A 210 33.56 -5.46 -5.69
N MET A 211 32.63 -5.56 -6.64
CA MET A 211 32.04 -6.81 -7.11
C MET A 211 32.20 -6.89 -8.63
N GLY A 212 33.11 -7.77 -9.09
CA GLY A 212 33.53 -7.75 -10.48
C GLY A 212 34.16 -6.39 -10.84
N LYS A 213 33.67 -5.77 -11.90
CA LYS A 213 34.07 -4.40 -12.29
C LYS A 213 33.27 -3.29 -11.59
N ASP A 214 32.18 -3.66 -10.92
CA ASP A 214 31.23 -2.73 -10.32
C ASP A 214 31.63 -2.42 -8.87
N VAL A 215 31.08 -1.34 -8.31
CA VAL A 215 31.39 -0.91 -6.94
C VAL A 215 30.12 -0.71 -6.13
N VAL A 216 30.17 -1.11 -4.86
CA VAL A 216 29.18 -0.79 -3.86
C VAL A 216 29.74 0.31 -2.97
N LEU A 217 29.07 1.45 -2.90
CA LEU A 217 29.32 2.55 -1.97
C LEU A 217 28.30 2.42 -0.84
N VAL A 218 28.77 2.30 0.40
CA VAL A 218 27.93 2.36 1.59
C VAL A 218 28.08 3.75 2.20
N LEU A 219 26.97 4.47 2.33
CA LEU A 219 26.97 5.87 2.73
C LEU A 219 26.03 6.10 3.90
N ASP A 220 26.50 6.84 4.89
CA ASP A 220 25.64 7.45 5.89
C ASP A 220 24.87 8.65 5.29
N ASN A 221 23.55 8.56 5.31
CA ASN A 221 22.66 9.63 4.86
C ASN A 221 21.70 10.10 5.95
N ILE A 222 22.05 9.87 7.22
CA ILE A 222 21.31 10.28 8.41
C ILE A 222 22.14 11.27 9.21
N ILE A 223 21.90 12.57 9.05
CA ILE A 223 22.58 13.61 9.83
C ILE A 223 21.89 13.72 11.20
N TYR A 224 22.39 12.95 12.17
CA TYR A 224 21.77 12.83 13.48
C TYR A 224 22.08 14.04 14.38
N SER A 225 21.09 14.47 15.15
CA SER A 225 21.27 15.58 16.10
C SER A 225 21.16 15.13 17.57
N THR A 226 19.99 14.67 17.99
CA THR A 226 19.75 14.13 19.34
C THR A 226 18.31 13.62 19.48
N LYS A 227 18.05 12.67 20.37
CA LYS A 227 16.69 12.21 20.72
C LYS A 227 15.85 11.80 19.51
N ARG A 228 16.43 11.05 18.57
CA ARG A 228 15.82 10.67 17.29
C ARG A 228 15.53 11.83 16.34
N LYS A 229 16.14 12.99 16.54
CA LYS A 229 16.05 14.09 15.57
C LYS A 229 17.23 13.99 14.62
N TYR A 230 16.94 13.95 13.34
CA TYR A 230 17.93 13.88 12.27
C TYR A 230 17.41 14.65 11.04
N VAL A 231 18.29 14.82 10.09
CA VAL A 231 17.97 15.31 8.74
C VAL A 231 18.46 14.27 7.77
N GLU A 232 17.59 13.86 6.86
CA GLU A 232 17.94 12.98 5.75
C GLU A 232 18.74 13.75 4.72
N GLY A 233 19.93 13.27 4.41
CA GLY A 233 20.85 13.96 3.50
C GLY A 233 22.30 13.63 3.75
N TYR A 234 23.18 14.27 3.01
CA TYR A 234 24.62 14.02 3.10
C TYR A 234 25.35 15.14 3.82
N ALA A 235 26.13 14.77 4.84
CA ALA A 235 27.07 15.68 5.45
C ALA A 235 28.24 15.95 4.51
N GLU A 236 28.91 17.10 4.66
CA GLU A 236 30.02 17.52 3.77
C GLU A 236 31.14 16.47 3.72
N HIS A 237 31.49 15.88 4.87
CA HIS A 237 32.54 14.87 4.95
C HIS A 237 32.23 13.59 4.16
N VAL A 238 30.95 13.23 4.05
CA VAL A 238 30.48 12.07 3.24
C VAL A 238 30.70 12.38 1.76
N LEU A 239 30.29 13.59 1.31
CA LEU A 239 30.47 14.02 -0.07
C LEU A 239 31.97 14.10 -0.46
N ASP A 240 32.81 14.60 0.44
CA ASP A 240 34.25 14.67 0.23
C ASP A 240 34.88 13.27 0.19
N TRP A 241 34.40 12.36 1.01
CA TRP A 241 34.81 10.95 0.96
C TRP A 241 34.46 10.34 -0.41
N VAL A 242 33.23 10.52 -0.90
CA VAL A 242 32.80 10.00 -2.20
C VAL A 242 33.68 10.59 -3.33
N LYS A 243 33.90 11.92 -3.35
CA LYS A 243 34.81 12.56 -4.34
C LYS A 243 36.20 11.91 -4.39
N ASN A 244 36.73 11.52 -3.23
CA ASN A 244 38.04 10.88 -3.15
C ASN A 244 38.01 9.42 -3.63
N VAL A 245 36.96 8.66 -3.25
CA VAL A 245 36.79 7.27 -3.69
C VAL A 245 36.57 7.18 -5.21
N MET A 246 35.84 8.12 -5.82
CA MET A 246 35.59 8.15 -7.25
C MET A 246 36.87 8.22 -8.10
N LYS A 247 37.96 8.70 -7.54
CA LYS A 247 39.28 8.71 -8.23
C LYS A 247 39.82 7.30 -8.49
N PHE A 248 39.34 6.29 -7.80
CA PHE A 248 39.74 4.89 -7.87
C PHE A 248 38.72 3.99 -8.57
N ILE A 249 37.53 4.53 -8.92
CA ILE A 249 36.48 3.79 -9.59
C ILE A 249 36.65 3.87 -11.13
N PRO A 250 36.64 2.73 -11.83
CA PRO A 250 36.68 2.73 -13.29
C PRO A 250 35.44 3.42 -13.90
N GLN A 251 35.68 4.20 -14.98
CA GLN A 251 34.61 4.94 -15.67
C GLN A 251 33.44 4.07 -16.19
N ASN A 252 33.69 2.80 -16.44
CA ASN A 252 32.68 1.84 -16.93
C ASN A 252 32.12 0.93 -15.84
N ALA A 253 32.35 1.25 -14.58
CA ALA A 253 31.72 0.55 -13.45
C ALA A 253 30.28 0.99 -13.27
N ASP A 254 29.38 0.05 -13.01
CA ASP A 254 28.09 0.37 -12.43
C ASP A 254 28.27 0.64 -10.91
N ILE A 255 27.54 1.59 -10.38
CA ILE A 255 27.62 1.99 -8.97
C ILE A 255 26.33 1.56 -8.26
N TYR A 256 26.48 0.83 -7.15
CA TYR A 256 25.42 0.59 -6.19
C TYR A 256 25.65 1.50 -4.99
N VAL A 257 24.67 2.33 -4.64
CA VAL A 257 24.73 3.17 -3.43
C VAL A 257 23.80 2.57 -2.39
N ALA A 258 24.37 1.96 -1.36
CA ALA A 258 23.63 1.44 -0.22
C ALA A 258 23.57 2.49 0.88
N GLN A 259 22.38 2.90 1.25
CA GLN A 259 22.11 3.90 2.28
C GLN A 259 20.79 3.60 2.98
N HIS A 260 20.51 4.23 4.11
CA HIS A 260 19.32 3.92 4.87
C HIS A 260 18.08 4.61 4.31
N SER A 261 18.03 5.95 4.35
CA SER A 261 16.87 6.70 3.87
C SER A 261 16.83 6.80 2.34
N MET A 262 15.61 6.91 1.81
CA MET A 262 15.38 7.10 0.37
C MET A 262 16.08 8.35 -0.13
N LEU A 263 16.63 8.30 -1.34
CA LEU A 263 17.16 9.48 -2.02
C LEU A 263 16.03 10.45 -2.39
N LYS A 264 14.89 9.90 -2.84
CA LYS A 264 13.71 10.66 -3.20
C LYS A 264 12.53 10.21 -2.35
N LEU A 265 12.16 11.05 -1.39
CA LEU A 265 11.10 10.74 -0.41
C LEU A 265 9.74 10.59 -1.10
N TRP A 266 9.15 9.43 -1.02
CA TRP A 266 7.79 9.18 -1.48
C TRP A 266 6.81 9.29 -0.28
N PRO A 267 5.58 9.83 -0.45
CA PRO A 267 4.95 10.30 -1.70
C PRO A 267 5.21 11.77 -2.07
N ILE A 268 5.98 12.51 -1.27
CA ILE A 268 6.20 13.95 -1.50
C ILE A 268 7.13 14.25 -2.68
N ASN A 269 7.80 13.22 -3.22
CA ASN A 269 8.70 13.32 -4.37
C ASN A 269 9.82 14.37 -4.21
N GLN A 270 10.31 14.56 -3.00
CA GLN A 270 11.37 15.50 -2.66
C GLN A 270 12.71 14.76 -2.50
N LEU A 271 13.76 15.28 -3.13
CA LEU A 271 15.12 14.81 -2.89
C LEU A 271 15.58 15.20 -1.47
N ILE A 272 16.34 14.33 -0.81
CA ILE A 272 16.93 14.61 0.50
C ILE A 272 18.05 15.66 0.36
N LYS A 273 18.46 16.22 1.50
CA LYS A 273 19.44 17.31 1.55
C LYS A 273 20.76 16.95 0.85
N ASP A 274 21.26 17.85 0.00
CA ASP A 274 22.54 17.76 -0.71
C ASP A 274 22.67 16.53 -1.66
N SER A 275 21.57 15.90 -2.05
CA SER A 275 21.56 14.79 -3.02
C SER A 275 21.97 15.21 -4.43
N ASP A 276 21.69 16.45 -4.84
CA ASP A 276 22.16 17.05 -6.09
C ASP A 276 23.69 17.02 -6.17
N LYS A 277 24.38 17.32 -5.08
CA LYS A 277 25.85 17.27 -5.01
C LYS A 277 26.38 15.85 -5.15
N LEU A 278 25.72 14.87 -4.52
CA LEU A 278 26.11 13.46 -4.69
C LEU A 278 25.90 13.01 -6.13
N LEU A 279 24.75 13.31 -6.72
CA LEU A 279 24.43 12.97 -8.11
C LEU A 279 25.45 13.58 -9.10
N ASP A 280 25.90 14.82 -8.84
CA ASP A 280 26.97 15.45 -9.63
C ASP A 280 28.31 14.73 -9.52
N ILE A 281 28.67 14.22 -8.34
CA ILE A 281 29.93 13.50 -8.11
C ILE A 281 29.97 12.17 -8.86
N ILE A 282 28.83 11.42 -8.88
CA ILE A 282 28.73 10.09 -9.50
C ILE A 282 28.21 10.13 -10.95
N ARG A 283 28.05 11.32 -11.49
CA ARG A 283 27.54 11.55 -12.85
C ARG A 283 28.36 10.78 -13.92
N GLY A 284 27.65 10.20 -14.87
CA GLY A 284 28.22 9.44 -15.97
C GLY A 284 28.34 7.94 -15.76
N HIS A 285 27.96 7.46 -14.57
CA HIS A 285 27.81 6.05 -14.27
C HIS A 285 26.32 5.61 -14.33
N LYS A 286 26.10 4.31 -14.47
CA LYS A 286 24.79 3.73 -14.13
C LYS A 286 24.75 3.52 -12.61
N VAL A 287 23.74 4.07 -11.97
CA VAL A 287 23.64 4.07 -10.51
C VAL A 287 22.33 3.42 -10.07
N LEU A 288 22.44 2.49 -9.12
CA LEU A 288 21.31 1.90 -8.42
C LEU A 288 21.42 2.22 -6.92
N PHE A 289 20.51 3.05 -6.43
CA PHE A 289 20.34 3.25 -4.98
C PHE A 289 19.58 2.09 -4.37
N LEU A 290 20.08 1.56 -3.26
CA LEU A 290 19.45 0.53 -2.43
C LEU A 290 19.16 1.15 -1.08
N THR A 291 17.88 1.29 -0.75
CA THR A 291 17.42 2.03 0.43
C THR A 291 16.39 1.23 1.23
N GLY A 292 16.23 1.55 2.51
CA GLY A 292 15.26 0.97 3.44
C GLY A 292 14.36 2.05 4.07
N HIS A 293 14.31 2.12 5.41
CA HIS A 293 13.70 3.17 6.22
C HIS A 293 12.16 3.30 6.12
N SER A 294 11.62 3.31 4.93
CA SER A 294 10.20 3.56 4.72
C SER A 294 9.29 2.36 5.02
N HIS A 295 9.86 1.15 5.13
CA HIS A 295 9.14 -0.12 5.28
C HIS A 295 8.12 -0.39 4.15
N ILE A 296 8.41 0.06 2.94
CA ILE A 296 7.61 -0.19 1.74
C ILE A 296 8.52 -0.67 0.61
N CYS A 297 7.99 -1.37 -0.37
CA CYS A 297 8.69 -1.65 -1.61
C CYS A 297 8.34 -0.60 -2.66
N ASN A 298 9.36 0.06 -3.22
CA ASN A 298 9.14 1.09 -4.23
C ASN A 298 10.36 1.21 -5.16
N ASN A 299 10.11 1.08 -6.47
CA ASN A 299 11.13 1.28 -7.50
C ASN A 299 10.87 2.60 -8.23
N MET A 300 11.87 3.46 -8.27
CA MET A 300 11.72 4.80 -8.84
C MET A 300 12.86 5.12 -9.78
N GLU A 301 12.56 5.70 -10.92
CA GLU A 301 13.54 6.42 -11.75
C GLU A 301 13.75 7.81 -11.12
N ILE A 302 14.99 8.13 -10.82
CA ILE A 302 15.39 9.43 -10.25
C ILE A 302 15.73 10.40 -11.39
N GLU A 303 16.65 9.98 -12.26
CA GLU A 303 17.04 10.65 -13.49
C GLU A 303 17.64 9.61 -14.48
N GLU A 304 18.01 10.02 -15.67
CA GLU A 304 18.61 9.12 -16.66
C GLU A 304 19.81 8.35 -16.08
N ASN A 305 19.78 7.02 -16.18
CA ASN A 305 20.78 6.09 -15.61
C ASN A 305 20.85 6.05 -14.07
N VAL A 306 19.93 6.67 -13.34
CA VAL A 306 19.85 6.63 -11.87
C VAL A 306 18.51 6.11 -11.44
N VAL A 307 18.51 4.96 -10.78
CA VAL A 307 17.33 4.28 -10.29
C VAL A 307 17.45 4.07 -8.77
N GLU A 308 16.36 4.13 -8.07
CA GLU A 308 16.29 3.80 -6.65
C GLU A 308 15.34 2.62 -6.42
N HIS A 309 15.83 1.62 -5.70
CA HIS A 309 15.03 0.53 -5.18
C HIS A 309 14.94 0.64 -3.66
N ASN A 310 13.80 1.09 -3.16
CA ASN A 310 13.52 1.03 -1.74
C ASN A 310 13.01 -0.36 -1.40
N VAL A 311 13.66 -1.00 -0.43
CA VAL A 311 13.43 -2.39 -0.04
C VAL A 311 12.51 -2.43 1.18
N ALA A 312 11.44 -3.20 1.09
CA ALA A 312 10.54 -3.40 2.21
C ALA A 312 11.25 -4.08 3.41
N ALA A 313 10.75 -3.83 4.60
CA ALA A 313 11.39 -4.26 5.84
C ALA A 313 11.31 -5.77 6.07
N ILE A 314 12.43 -6.39 6.46
CA ILE A 314 12.43 -7.82 6.84
C ILE A 314 11.64 -8.08 8.12
N CYS A 315 11.39 -7.06 8.93
CA CYS A 315 10.52 -7.16 10.10
C CYS A 315 9.02 -7.11 9.78
N GLY A 316 8.62 -6.89 8.53
CA GLY A 316 7.24 -6.56 8.20
C GLY A 316 6.80 -5.29 8.92
N THR A 317 5.65 -5.31 9.61
CA THR A 317 5.24 -4.20 10.46
C THR A 317 5.75 -4.39 11.88
N TRP A 318 7.03 -4.06 12.12
CA TRP A 318 7.70 -4.15 13.44
C TRP A 318 7.44 -5.47 14.16
N TRP A 319 7.48 -6.60 13.42
CA TRP A 319 7.25 -7.98 13.87
C TRP A 319 5.82 -8.32 14.28
N ASP A 320 4.87 -7.36 14.28
CA ASP A 320 3.47 -7.62 14.62
C ASP A 320 2.73 -8.41 13.52
N THR A 321 3.09 -8.20 12.24
CA THR A 321 2.49 -8.90 11.11
C THR A 321 3.56 -9.39 10.13
N TYR A 322 3.15 -10.33 9.26
CA TYR A 322 4.00 -10.82 8.18
C TYR A 322 4.18 -9.77 7.06
N TYR A 323 3.28 -8.81 6.95
CA TYR A 323 3.28 -7.82 5.88
C TYR A 323 3.82 -6.47 6.37
N CYS A 324 4.44 -5.74 5.45
CA CYS A 324 4.75 -4.32 5.60
C CYS A 324 3.50 -3.46 5.40
N ASN A 325 3.57 -2.18 5.73
CA ASN A 325 2.42 -1.27 5.70
C ASN A 325 1.80 -1.07 4.31
N ASP A 326 2.57 -1.32 3.26
CA ASP A 326 2.13 -1.30 1.85
C ASP A 326 1.57 -2.64 1.37
N GLY A 327 1.60 -3.66 2.22
CA GLY A 327 1.15 -5.02 1.92
C GLY A 327 2.22 -5.92 1.29
N THR A 328 3.44 -5.44 1.13
CA THR A 328 4.57 -6.30 0.74
C THR A 328 4.87 -7.29 1.88
N PRO A 329 4.99 -8.60 1.63
CA PRO A 329 5.42 -9.55 2.64
C PRO A 329 6.80 -9.19 3.20
N ARG A 330 7.11 -9.53 4.48
CA ARG A 330 8.47 -9.43 4.98
C ARG A 330 9.43 -10.18 4.06
N GLY A 331 10.57 -9.56 3.75
CA GLY A 331 11.48 -10.13 2.76
C GLY A 331 12.69 -9.26 2.47
N TYR A 332 13.32 -9.53 1.35
CA TYR A 332 14.53 -8.86 0.90
C TYR A 332 14.64 -8.96 -0.63
N LYS A 333 15.46 -8.11 -1.28
CA LYS A 333 15.72 -8.19 -2.73
C LYS A 333 16.99 -8.96 -3.03
N VAL A 334 16.94 -9.75 -4.09
CA VAL A 334 18.08 -10.51 -4.60
C VAL A 334 18.39 -10.02 -6.02
N TYR A 335 19.61 -9.59 -6.22
CA TYR A 335 20.14 -9.14 -7.49
C TYR A 335 21.13 -10.17 -8.01
N THR A 336 21.11 -10.44 -9.29
CA THR A 336 22.07 -11.30 -9.97
C THR A 336 22.65 -10.57 -11.17
N LYS A 337 23.96 -10.34 -11.13
CA LYS A 337 24.71 -9.87 -12.28
C LYS A 337 25.27 -11.08 -13.03
N GLU A 338 24.92 -11.23 -14.29
CA GLU A 338 25.39 -12.32 -15.14
C GLU A 338 25.58 -11.86 -16.56
N ALA A 339 26.75 -12.14 -17.13
CA ALA A 339 27.11 -11.72 -18.48
C ALA A 339 26.86 -10.21 -18.75
N GLY A 340 27.06 -9.38 -17.73
CA GLY A 340 26.86 -7.94 -17.78
C GLY A 340 25.42 -7.46 -17.62
N LYS A 341 24.43 -8.35 -17.52
CA LYS A 341 23.03 -8.04 -17.25
C LYS A 341 22.75 -8.12 -15.76
N LEU A 342 21.94 -7.20 -15.25
CA LEU A 342 21.45 -7.20 -13.88
C LEU A 342 19.99 -7.61 -13.90
N GLU A 343 19.67 -8.68 -13.17
CA GLU A 343 18.30 -9.15 -12.92
C GLU A 343 18.05 -9.14 -11.41
N TRP A 344 16.79 -9.00 -11.01
CA TRP A 344 16.42 -9.00 -9.60
C TRP A 344 15.03 -9.56 -9.37
N TYR A 345 14.76 -9.94 -8.11
CA TYR A 345 13.44 -10.30 -7.64
C TYR A 345 13.30 -10.02 -6.14
N TYR A 346 12.08 -9.83 -5.69
CA TYR A 346 11.78 -9.76 -4.27
C TYR A 346 11.61 -11.17 -3.71
N LYS A 347 12.32 -11.49 -2.63
CA LYS A 347 12.23 -12.78 -1.93
C LYS A 347 11.44 -12.60 -0.63
N SER A 348 10.18 -13.04 -0.63
CA SER A 348 9.37 -13.10 0.58
C SER A 348 9.88 -14.23 1.49
N VAL A 349 10.09 -13.94 2.77
CA VAL A 349 10.57 -14.92 3.76
C VAL A 349 9.61 -16.10 3.85
N GLY A 350 10.14 -17.32 3.80
CA GLY A 350 9.37 -18.57 3.86
C GLY A 350 8.56 -18.89 2.61
N LYS A 351 8.66 -18.10 1.53
CA LYS A 351 7.96 -18.33 0.27
C LYS A 351 8.92 -18.69 -0.85
N ASP A 352 8.40 -19.33 -1.90
CA ASP A 352 9.16 -19.55 -3.12
C ASP A 352 9.51 -18.20 -3.79
N LYS A 353 10.64 -18.18 -4.55
CA LYS A 353 11.05 -16.98 -5.32
C LYS A 353 10.02 -16.56 -6.38
N ASP A 354 9.12 -17.46 -6.76
CA ASP A 354 8.06 -17.20 -7.74
C ASP A 354 6.82 -16.54 -7.11
N TYR A 355 6.77 -16.37 -5.78
CA TYR A 355 5.74 -15.62 -5.08
C TYR A 355 6.03 -14.12 -5.19
N GLN A 356 5.67 -13.54 -6.36
CA GLN A 356 5.91 -12.13 -6.69
C GLN A 356 4.65 -11.28 -6.66
N VAL A 357 3.49 -11.91 -6.61
CA VAL A 357 2.20 -11.28 -6.90
C VAL A 357 1.12 -11.85 -5.98
N GLU A 358 0.25 -10.99 -5.48
CA GLU A 358 -1.01 -11.36 -4.83
C GLU A 358 -2.17 -10.79 -5.64
N LEU A 359 -3.21 -11.60 -5.86
CA LEU A 359 -4.43 -11.19 -6.55
C LEU A 359 -5.58 -11.12 -5.55
N TYR A 360 -6.33 -10.03 -5.56
CA TYR A 360 -7.53 -9.83 -4.75
C TYR A 360 -8.75 -9.75 -5.65
N MET A 361 -9.79 -10.45 -5.22
CA MET A 361 -11.10 -10.49 -5.88
C MET A 361 -11.85 -9.16 -5.71
N PRO A 362 -12.83 -8.85 -6.56
CA PRO A 362 -13.79 -7.79 -6.27
C PRO A 362 -14.40 -7.96 -4.87
N GLY A 363 -14.70 -6.84 -4.22
CA GLY A 363 -15.17 -6.80 -2.83
C GLY A 363 -14.06 -6.80 -1.78
N GLN A 364 -12.80 -7.08 -2.12
CA GLN A 364 -11.70 -7.14 -1.15
C GLN A 364 -10.99 -5.80 -0.95
N SER A 365 -10.88 -4.95 -1.97
CA SER A 365 -10.37 -3.58 -1.80
C SER A 365 -11.48 -2.62 -1.39
N VAL A 366 -11.18 -1.73 -0.43
CA VAL A 366 -12.08 -0.63 -0.04
C VAL A 366 -12.13 0.45 -1.12
N MET A 367 -10.98 0.77 -1.73
CA MET A 367 -10.88 1.83 -2.73
C MET A 367 -11.37 1.38 -4.12
N HIS A 368 -11.23 0.08 -4.42
CA HIS A 368 -11.58 -0.51 -5.71
C HIS A 368 -12.53 -1.72 -5.56
N PRO A 369 -13.73 -1.52 -4.97
CA PRO A 369 -14.62 -2.62 -4.59
C PRO A 369 -15.12 -3.45 -5.77
N ASN A 370 -15.18 -2.89 -6.97
CA ASN A 370 -15.64 -3.58 -8.18
C ASN A 370 -14.50 -4.14 -9.04
N SER A 371 -13.24 -4.02 -8.57
CA SER A 371 -12.07 -4.38 -9.36
C SER A 371 -11.37 -5.63 -8.82
N ILE A 372 -10.75 -6.38 -9.71
CA ILE A 372 -9.66 -7.29 -9.37
C ILE A 372 -8.44 -6.39 -9.13
N VAL A 373 -7.79 -6.57 -7.98
CA VAL A 373 -6.59 -5.83 -7.62
C VAL A 373 -5.40 -6.79 -7.64
N LEU A 374 -4.35 -6.42 -8.34
CA LEU A 374 -3.10 -7.15 -8.39
C LEU A 374 -2.04 -6.36 -7.65
N ASN A 375 -1.44 -6.92 -6.61
CA ASN A 375 -0.31 -6.35 -5.89
C ASN A 375 0.96 -7.08 -6.33
N ILE A 376 1.91 -6.37 -6.97
CA ILE A 376 3.19 -6.89 -7.44
C ILE A 376 4.29 -6.29 -6.56
N TRP A 377 4.93 -7.12 -5.70
CA TRP A 377 5.86 -6.61 -4.66
C TRP A 377 6.95 -5.70 -5.20
N ASP A 378 7.49 -6.06 -6.35
CA ASP A 378 8.65 -5.40 -6.96
C ASP A 378 8.30 -4.76 -8.32
N TYR A 379 7.13 -4.12 -8.38
CA TYR A 379 6.61 -3.51 -9.59
C TYR A 379 7.50 -2.35 -10.07
N ASP A 380 7.74 -2.33 -11.35
CA ASP A 380 8.22 -1.18 -12.11
C ASP A 380 7.50 -1.11 -13.48
N PRO A 381 7.63 -0.02 -14.25
CA PRO A 381 6.93 0.13 -15.54
C PRO A 381 7.30 -0.90 -16.62
N GLN A 382 8.34 -1.74 -16.42
CA GLN A 382 8.75 -2.78 -17.38
C GLN A 382 7.90 -4.05 -17.24
N TRP A 383 7.17 -4.21 -16.15
CA TRP A 383 6.21 -5.31 -15.99
C TRP A 383 5.10 -5.17 -17.02
N LYS A 384 4.67 -6.28 -17.62
CA LYS A 384 3.54 -6.35 -18.54
C LYS A 384 2.40 -7.06 -17.85
N VAL A 385 1.28 -6.38 -17.70
CA VAL A 385 0.10 -6.92 -17.06
C VAL A 385 -1.10 -6.65 -17.94
N GLU A 386 -1.66 -7.72 -18.49
CA GLU A 386 -2.82 -7.68 -19.39
C GLU A 386 -3.96 -8.52 -18.81
N TRP A 387 -5.18 -8.15 -19.15
CA TRP A 387 -6.33 -8.88 -18.69
C TRP A 387 -7.35 -9.14 -19.80
N TYR A 388 -8.18 -10.17 -19.57
CA TYR A 388 -9.17 -10.68 -20.50
C TYR A 388 -10.47 -10.89 -19.75
N GLU A 389 -11.60 -10.47 -20.32
CA GLU A 389 -12.94 -10.75 -19.84
C GLU A 389 -13.61 -11.76 -20.77
N ASP A 390 -14.03 -12.92 -20.24
CA ASP A 390 -14.64 -14.01 -20.99
C ASP A 390 -13.86 -14.38 -22.28
N GLY A 391 -12.52 -14.36 -22.19
CA GLY A 391 -11.60 -14.63 -23.30
C GLY A 391 -11.35 -13.48 -24.26
N LYS A 392 -12.04 -12.33 -24.09
CA LYS A 392 -11.83 -11.12 -24.90
C LYS A 392 -10.71 -10.27 -24.27
N PRO A 393 -9.70 -9.86 -25.06
CA PRO A 393 -8.65 -8.97 -24.52
C PRO A 393 -9.23 -7.60 -24.20
N MET A 394 -8.94 -7.12 -22.99
CA MET A 394 -9.36 -5.81 -22.48
C MET A 394 -8.23 -4.80 -22.45
N GLY A 395 -6.98 -5.25 -22.60
CA GLY A 395 -5.80 -4.40 -22.59
C GLY A 395 -4.97 -4.54 -21.32
N LYS A 396 -4.26 -3.48 -20.94
CA LYS A 396 -3.44 -3.46 -19.73
C LYS A 396 -4.30 -3.18 -18.50
N MET A 397 -3.88 -3.70 -17.34
CA MET A 397 -4.42 -3.25 -16.06
C MET A 397 -3.91 -1.84 -15.74
N ASP A 398 -4.73 -1.04 -15.10
CA ASP A 398 -4.39 0.33 -14.71
C ASP A 398 -3.61 0.34 -13.39
N GLN A 399 -2.45 1.00 -13.38
CA GLN A 399 -1.71 1.24 -12.14
C GLN A 399 -2.46 2.27 -11.29
N VAL A 400 -2.65 1.96 -10.01
CA VAL A 400 -3.34 2.83 -9.06
C VAL A 400 -2.51 3.05 -7.80
N ILE A 401 -2.84 4.11 -7.09
CA ILE A 401 -2.38 4.30 -5.71
C ILE A 401 -3.46 3.69 -4.81
N ASP A 402 -3.13 2.60 -4.11
CA ASP A 402 -4.09 1.87 -3.29
C ASP A 402 -3.49 1.50 -1.93
N ILE A 403 -4.34 1.02 -1.04
CA ILE A 403 -4.00 0.41 0.24
C ILE A 403 -4.20 -1.10 0.12
N SER A 404 -3.19 -1.85 0.50
CA SER A 404 -3.24 -3.31 0.37
C SER A 404 -4.39 -3.95 1.18
N PRO A 405 -5.29 -4.71 0.54
CA PRO A 405 -6.39 -5.39 1.23
C PRO A 405 -5.91 -6.37 2.31
N VAL A 406 -4.83 -7.12 2.05
CA VAL A 406 -4.31 -8.06 3.04
C VAL A 406 -3.79 -7.35 4.29
N TYR A 407 -3.12 -6.21 4.11
CA TYR A 407 -2.59 -5.49 5.26
C TYR A 407 -3.70 -4.96 6.18
N ILE A 408 -4.76 -4.38 5.60
CA ILE A 408 -5.92 -3.92 6.38
C ILE A 408 -6.54 -5.08 7.16
N ARG A 409 -6.73 -6.23 6.50
CA ARG A 409 -7.29 -7.44 7.13
C ARG A 409 -6.44 -7.94 8.30
N GLU A 410 -5.13 -8.03 8.11
CA GLU A 410 -4.21 -8.50 9.16
C GLU A 410 -4.14 -7.53 10.34
N MET A 411 -4.10 -6.22 10.07
CA MET A 411 -4.14 -5.20 11.12
C MET A 411 -5.48 -5.19 11.86
N TYR A 412 -6.59 -5.37 11.16
CA TYR A 412 -7.91 -5.49 11.79
C TYR A 412 -7.98 -6.68 12.76
N LYS A 413 -7.43 -7.83 12.37
CA LYS A 413 -7.30 -9.01 13.23
C LYS A 413 -6.38 -8.73 14.43
N ALA A 414 -5.19 -8.19 14.20
CA ALA A 414 -4.20 -7.91 15.24
C ALA A 414 -4.70 -6.94 16.32
N PHE A 415 -5.61 -6.05 15.99
CA PHE A 415 -6.24 -5.12 16.92
C PHE A 415 -7.66 -5.53 17.36
N GLU A 416 -8.08 -6.77 17.10
CA GLU A 416 -9.40 -7.31 17.49
C GLU A 416 -10.57 -6.40 17.05
N GLY A 417 -10.48 -5.82 15.85
CA GLY A 417 -11.48 -4.89 15.32
C GLY A 417 -11.46 -3.49 15.94
N ARG A 418 -10.54 -3.20 16.86
CA ARG A 418 -10.47 -1.90 17.56
C ARG A 418 -9.63 -0.89 16.76
N ILE A 419 -10.26 -0.20 15.82
CA ILE A 419 -9.61 0.84 15.00
C ILE A 419 -9.09 2.00 15.85
N ASP A 420 -9.74 2.32 16.96
CA ASP A 420 -9.28 3.34 17.91
C ASP A 420 -7.94 2.99 18.56
N ALA A 421 -7.64 1.72 18.77
CA ALA A 421 -6.34 1.25 19.23
C ALA A 421 -5.26 1.42 18.16
N LEU A 422 -5.61 1.19 16.89
CA LEU A 422 -4.73 1.47 15.74
C LEU A 422 -4.44 2.97 15.64
N ASN A 423 -5.43 3.84 15.84
CA ASN A 423 -5.29 5.30 15.79
C ASN A 423 -4.24 5.87 16.74
N LYS A 424 -3.89 5.15 17.82
CA LYS A 424 -2.82 5.54 18.74
C LYS A 424 -1.42 5.17 18.26
N LYS A 425 -1.30 4.39 17.18
CA LYS A 425 -0.03 3.90 16.62
C LYS A 425 0.03 4.25 15.12
N ALA A 426 0.04 5.56 14.81
CA ALA A 426 -0.04 6.06 13.45
C ALA A 426 1.01 5.48 12.47
N TYR A 427 2.20 5.11 12.97
CA TYR A 427 3.24 4.46 12.17
C TYR A 427 2.86 3.06 11.65
N LYS A 428 1.85 2.42 12.25
CA LYS A 428 1.32 1.11 11.83
C LYS A 428 0.12 1.22 10.88
N TYR A 429 -0.29 2.42 10.48
CA TYR A 429 -1.36 2.55 9.50
C TYR A 429 -0.98 1.94 8.15
N PRO A 430 -1.98 1.42 7.41
CA PRO A 430 -1.79 1.07 6.02
C PRO A 430 -1.22 2.26 5.25
N ARG A 431 -0.25 2.01 4.39
CA ARG A 431 0.33 3.04 3.52
C ARG A 431 -0.18 2.87 2.10
N LEU A 432 -0.39 3.99 1.46
CA LEU A 432 -0.58 4.02 0.01
C LEU A 432 0.68 3.45 -0.66
N ASN A 433 0.49 2.68 -1.72
CA ASN A 433 1.56 2.10 -2.52
C ASN A 433 1.32 2.34 -4.02
N THR A 434 2.35 2.16 -4.83
CA THR A 434 2.33 2.36 -6.28
C THR A 434 2.45 1.04 -7.05
N HIS A 435 2.41 -0.08 -6.37
CA HIS A 435 2.60 -1.39 -6.98
C HIS A 435 1.30 -2.22 -7.05
N CYS A 436 0.15 -1.54 -6.92
CA CYS A 436 -1.16 -2.11 -7.20
C CYS A 436 -1.63 -1.75 -8.62
N LEU A 437 -2.21 -2.74 -9.29
CA LEU A 437 -2.86 -2.60 -10.60
C LEU A 437 -4.30 -3.10 -10.50
N VAL A 438 -5.22 -2.47 -11.22
CA VAL A 438 -6.65 -2.81 -11.19
C VAL A 438 -7.17 -3.15 -12.58
N ALA A 439 -8.09 -4.11 -12.61
CA ALA A 439 -8.98 -4.38 -13.73
C ALA A 439 -10.41 -4.37 -13.21
N THR A 440 -11.28 -3.56 -13.81
CA THR A 440 -12.69 -3.47 -13.42
C THR A 440 -13.55 -4.21 -14.44
N PRO A 441 -13.92 -5.47 -14.17
CA PRO A 441 -14.75 -6.25 -15.08
C PRO A 441 -16.18 -5.68 -15.13
N SER A 442 -16.87 -5.93 -16.25
CA SER A 442 -18.29 -5.64 -16.33
C SER A 442 -19.05 -6.43 -15.24
N GLN A 443 -20.21 -5.93 -14.83
CA GLN A 443 -21.03 -6.68 -13.86
C GLN A 443 -21.55 -8.01 -14.41
N TYR A 444 -21.40 -8.26 -15.73
CA TYR A 444 -21.84 -9.48 -16.41
C TYR A 444 -20.71 -10.47 -16.72
N ALA A 445 -19.46 -10.12 -16.41
CA ALA A 445 -18.30 -10.99 -16.58
C ALA A 445 -18.49 -12.33 -15.84
N LYS A 446 -18.13 -13.43 -16.48
CA LYS A 446 -18.14 -14.79 -15.89
C LYS A 446 -16.74 -15.20 -15.46
N ASN A 447 -15.75 -14.90 -16.30
CA ASN A 447 -14.37 -15.27 -16.05
C ASN A 447 -13.45 -14.09 -16.40
N VAL A 448 -12.46 -13.85 -15.55
CA VAL A 448 -11.38 -12.90 -15.83
C VAL A 448 -10.06 -13.62 -15.79
N THR A 449 -9.25 -13.45 -16.84
CA THR A 449 -7.87 -13.93 -16.87
C THR A 449 -6.93 -12.76 -16.77
N VAL A 450 -5.96 -12.83 -15.85
CA VAL A 450 -4.87 -11.85 -15.71
C VAL A 450 -3.56 -12.53 -16.08
N ALA A 451 -2.86 -11.98 -17.09
CA ALA A 451 -1.56 -12.42 -17.56
C ALA A 451 -0.49 -11.41 -17.12
N VAL A 452 0.51 -11.90 -16.40
CA VAL A 452 1.60 -11.10 -15.84
C VAL A 452 2.93 -11.58 -16.39
N GLU A 453 3.78 -10.66 -16.88
CA GLU A 453 5.15 -10.96 -17.31
C GLU A 453 6.11 -9.98 -16.62
N SER A 454 7.10 -10.52 -15.90
CA SER A 454 8.14 -9.71 -15.28
C SER A 454 9.11 -9.12 -16.33
N PRO A 455 9.92 -8.11 -15.98
CA PRO A 455 10.96 -7.55 -16.86
C PRO A 455 11.95 -8.60 -17.39
N PHE A 456 12.07 -9.73 -16.69
CA PHE A 456 13.00 -10.82 -17.01
C PHE A 456 12.32 -12.03 -17.67
N GLY A 457 11.08 -11.85 -18.16
CA GLY A 457 10.36 -12.86 -18.96
C GLY A 457 9.69 -13.98 -18.18
N LYS A 458 9.66 -13.92 -16.83
CA LYS A 458 8.88 -14.84 -16.00
C LYS A 458 7.39 -14.51 -16.14
N LYS A 459 6.55 -15.54 -16.26
CA LYS A 459 5.12 -15.40 -16.53
C LYS A 459 4.26 -16.05 -15.45
N TRP A 460 3.14 -15.42 -15.14
CA TRP A 460 2.06 -15.92 -14.30
C TRP A 460 0.73 -15.72 -15.00
N VAL A 461 -0.21 -16.64 -14.80
CA VAL A 461 -1.57 -16.51 -15.32
C VAL A 461 -2.54 -16.85 -14.20
N TYR A 462 -3.45 -15.94 -13.93
CA TYR A 462 -4.50 -16.08 -12.94
C TYR A 462 -5.85 -16.15 -13.64
N ASN A 463 -6.62 -17.21 -13.35
CA ASN A 463 -7.99 -17.34 -13.83
C ASN A 463 -8.94 -17.14 -12.65
N VAL A 464 -9.83 -16.18 -12.77
CA VAL A 464 -10.77 -15.75 -11.76
C VAL A 464 -12.18 -16.11 -12.21
N ASP A 465 -12.86 -16.95 -11.44
CA ASP A 465 -14.30 -17.23 -11.62
C ASP A 465 -15.08 -16.12 -10.88
N MET A 466 -15.84 -15.33 -11.64
CA MET A 466 -16.59 -14.20 -11.08
C MET A 466 -17.79 -14.63 -10.23
N SER A 467 -18.13 -15.92 -10.19
CA SER A 467 -19.14 -16.46 -9.27
C SER A 467 -18.62 -16.62 -7.82
N ASP A 468 -17.34 -16.45 -7.59
CA ASP A 468 -16.72 -16.60 -6.27
C ASP A 468 -16.75 -15.32 -5.41
N TYR A 469 -17.38 -14.24 -5.88
CA TYR A 469 -17.60 -13.06 -5.06
C TYR A 469 -19.08 -12.66 -5.00
N VAL A 470 -19.45 -11.91 -3.95
CA VAL A 470 -20.79 -11.40 -3.74
C VAL A 470 -20.76 -9.87 -3.78
N ASP A 471 -21.59 -9.27 -4.65
CA ASP A 471 -21.78 -7.82 -4.73
C ASP A 471 -22.55 -7.34 -3.48
N VAL A 472 -21.91 -6.50 -2.66
CA VAL A 472 -22.48 -5.92 -1.44
C VAL A 472 -23.25 -4.66 -1.81
N GLN A 473 -24.60 -4.73 -1.71
CA GLN A 473 -25.48 -3.61 -2.03
C GLN A 473 -26.00 -2.93 -0.78
N ALA A 474 -25.65 -1.66 -0.60
CA ALA A 474 -26.06 -0.86 0.55
C ALA A 474 -27.50 -0.37 0.37
N HIS A 475 -28.50 -1.04 1.00
CA HIS A 475 -29.92 -0.69 0.96
C HIS A 475 -30.13 0.75 1.44
N ARG A 476 -30.60 1.63 0.55
CA ARG A 476 -30.78 3.07 0.77
C ARG A 476 -29.54 3.76 1.34
N GLY A 477 -28.35 3.29 0.92
CA GLY A 477 -27.06 3.73 1.45
C GLY A 477 -26.67 3.13 2.80
N GLY A 478 -27.30 2.03 3.24
CA GLY A 478 -27.04 1.38 4.54
C GLY A 478 -27.87 2.00 5.66
N MET A 479 -29.21 1.90 5.56
CA MET A 479 -30.17 2.58 6.46
C MET A 479 -30.11 2.11 7.92
N GLY A 480 -29.48 0.97 8.20
CA GLY A 480 -29.23 0.53 9.57
C GLY A 480 -28.14 1.35 10.28
N LEU A 481 -27.28 2.04 9.53
CA LEU A 481 -26.14 2.82 10.02
C LEU A 481 -26.33 4.33 9.88
N MET A 482 -26.99 4.78 8.80
CA MET A 482 -27.15 6.19 8.45
C MET A 482 -28.60 6.53 8.06
N PRO A 483 -29.04 7.80 8.07
CA PRO A 483 -30.34 8.19 7.54
C PRO A 483 -30.51 7.78 6.08
N GLU A 484 -31.56 7.02 5.79
CA GLU A 484 -31.81 6.38 4.51
C GLU A 484 -31.92 7.37 3.34
N ASN A 485 -31.43 6.97 2.16
CA ASN A 485 -31.64 7.75 0.92
C ASN A 485 -31.12 9.21 1.01
N THR A 486 -29.96 9.42 1.62
CA THR A 486 -29.33 10.73 1.81
C THR A 486 -27.90 10.73 1.25
N LEU A 487 -27.33 11.93 1.03
CA LEU A 487 -25.94 12.06 0.59
C LEU A 487 -24.97 11.46 1.63
N GLU A 488 -25.29 11.62 2.91
CA GLU A 488 -24.49 11.12 4.03
C GLU A 488 -24.49 9.59 4.11
N SER A 489 -25.63 8.95 3.83
CA SER A 489 -25.69 7.48 3.78
C SER A 489 -24.86 6.93 2.61
N MET A 490 -24.96 7.55 1.43
CA MET A 490 -24.18 7.14 0.27
C MET A 490 -22.69 7.34 0.52
N LYS A 491 -22.30 8.48 1.12
CA LYS A 491 -20.90 8.73 1.51
C LYS A 491 -20.38 7.65 2.45
N ASN A 492 -21.13 7.30 3.48
CA ASN A 492 -20.74 6.26 4.44
C ASN A 492 -20.60 4.90 3.75
N ALA A 493 -21.50 4.55 2.85
CA ALA A 493 -21.42 3.32 2.08
C ALA A 493 -20.17 3.26 1.17
N LEU A 494 -19.84 4.38 0.51
CA LEU A 494 -18.61 4.50 -0.28
C LEU A 494 -17.34 4.35 0.60
N ASP A 495 -17.32 5.00 1.75
CA ASP A 495 -16.19 4.91 2.69
C ASP A 495 -16.02 3.47 3.25
N LEU A 496 -17.11 2.71 3.37
CA LEU A 496 -17.07 1.28 3.70
C LEU A 496 -16.59 0.42 2.52
N GLY A 497 -16.60 0.94 1.30
CA GLY A 497 -16.19 0.22 0.10
C GLY A 497 -17.21 -0.84 -0.33
N VAL A 498 -18.49 -0.46 -0.40
CA VAL A 498 -19.54 -1.31 -0.98
C VAL A 498 -19.42 -1.37 -2.50
N ASN A 499 -19.91 -2.43 -3.11
CA ASN A 499 -19.89 -2.59 -4.56
C ASN A 499 -20.96 -1.74 -5.24
N THR A 500 -22.16 -1.67 -4.63
CA THR A 500 -23.35 -1.06 -5.23
C THR A 500 -24.11 -0.22 -4.21
N LEU A 501 -24.54 0.98 -4.62
CA LEU A 501 -25.47 1.81 -3.88
C LEU A 501 -26.89 1.46 -4.33
N GLU A 502 -27.74 1.07 -3.40
CA GLU A 502 -29.15 0.89 -3.67
C GLU A 502 -29.93 2.09 -3.14
N LEU A 503 -30.93 2.56 -3.90
CA LEU A 503 -31.77 3.72 -3.55
C LEU A 503 -33.13 3.70 -4.27
N ASP A 504 -34.06 4.50 -3.75
CA ASP A 504 -35.46 4.55 -4.19
C ASP A 504 -35.84 5.93 -4.74
N LEU A 505 -36.75 5.96 -5.70
CA LEU A 505 -37.17 7.18 -6.36
C LEU A 505 -38.65 7.50 -6.14
N GLN A 506 -38.94 8.79 -5.98
CA GLN A 506 -40.25 9.42 -6.01
C GLN A 506 -40.22 10.66 -6.90
N ILE A 507 -41.39 11.21 -7.22
CA ILE A 507 -41.50 12.43 -8.04
C ILE A 507 -42.19 13.51 -7.23
N SER A 508 -41.64 14.75 -7.26
CA SER A 508 -42.27 15.95 -6.68
C SER A 508 -43.37 16.51 -7.59
N LYS A 509 -44.17 17.43 -7.06
CA LYS A 509 -45.22 18.15 -7.81
C LYS A 509 -44.68 18.90 -9.04
N ASP A 510 -43.50 19.46 -8.95
CA ASP A 510 -42.81 20.18 -10.02
C ASP A 510 -41.96 19.25 -10.91
N GLY A 511 -42.21 17.92 -10.86
CA GLY A 511 -41.64 16.94 -11.78
C GLY A 511 -40.17 16.60 -11.53
N LYS A 512 -39.60 16.91 -10.34
CA LYS A 512 -38.24 16.55 -9.96
C LYS A 512 -38.19 15.14 -9.44
N VAL A 513 -37.11 14.41 -9.78
CA VAL A 513 -36.86 13.06 -9.26
C VAL A 513 -36.19 13.17 -7.91
N VAL A 514 -36.90 12.75 -6.86
CA VAL A 514 -36.49 12.83 -5.45
C VAL A 514 -36.09 11.46 -4.95
N VAL A 515 -34.96 11.36 -4.25
CA VAL A 515 -34.51 10.09 -3.65
C VAL A 515 -35.27 9.86 -2.34
N SER A 516 -36.19 8.90 -2.35
CA SER A 516 -37.07 8.57 -1.24
C SER A 516 -37.75 7.22 -1.43
N HIS A 517 -37.79 6.41 -0.39
CA HIS A 517 -38.59 5.18 -0.39
C HIS A 517 -40.08 5.44 -0.26
N ASP A 518 -40.46 6.20 0.78
CA ASP A 518 -41.88 6.48 1.03
C ASP A 518 -42.37 7.62 0.14
N ALA A 519 -43.59 7.50 -0.35
CA ALA A 519 -44.24 8.56 -1.14
C ALA A 519 -44.63 9.79 -0.29
N TYR A 520 -44.40 9.76 1.02
CA TYR A 520 -44.71 10.81 1.98
C TYR A 520 -43.66 10.88 3.10
N PHE A 521 -43.66 11.97 3.88
CA PHE A 521 -42.80 12.09 5.05
C PHE A 521 -43.26 11.20 6.19
N HIS A 522 -42.42 10.23 6.56
CA HIS A 522 -42.82 9.20 7.52
C HIS A 522 -42.55 9.63 8.97
N TYR A 523 -43.49 9.37 9.86
CA TYR A 523 -43.47 9.77 11.28
C TYR A 523 -42.28 9.23 12.08
N ARG A 524 -41.63 8.17 11.64
CA ARG A 524 -40.49 7.55 12.33
C ARG A 524 -39.21 8.37 12.25
N TYR A 525 -39.04 9.14 11.20
CA TYR A 525 -37.76 9.82 10.96
C TYR A 525 -37.90 11.29 10.54
N ALA A 526 -39.06 11.77 10.14
CA ALA A 526 -39.21 13.10 9.57
C ALA A 526 -39.57 14.18 10.60
N THR A 527 -39.03 15.36 10.42
CA THR A 527 -39.33 16.61 11.14
C THR A 527 -39.67 17.69 10.12
N ARG A 528 -40.72 18.46 10.39
CA ARG A 528 -41.20 19.55 9.51
C ARG A 528 -40.26 20.75 9.50
N PRO A 529 -40.44 21.65 8.52
CA PRO A 529 -39.62 22.87 8.42
C PRO A 529 -39.72 23.81 9.62
N ASP A 530 -40.82 23.75 10.41
CA ASP A 530 -41.03 24.51 11.64
C ASP A 530 -40.40 23.87 12.87
N GLY A 531 -39.71 22.72 12.72
CA GLY A 531 -39.10 21.97 13.81
C GLY A 531 -40.04 21.00 14.50
N THR A 532 -41.33 20.89 14.12
CA THR A 532 -42.27 19.93 14.72
C THR A 532 -42.07 18.54 14.11
N PRO A 533 -42.05 17.47 14.94
CA PRO A 533 -41.94 16.12 14.41
C PRO A 533 -43.23 15.72 13.66
N VAL A 534 -43.09 14.95 12.60
CA VAL A 534 -44.22 14.24 12.00
C VAL A 534 -44.65 13.12 12.95
N ASN A 535 -45.96 13.00 13.26
CA ASN A 535 -46.48 12.02 14.23
C ASN A 535 -47.30 10.93 13.54
N LYS A 536 -47.41 9.78 14.23
CA LYS A 536 -48.26 8.66 13.78
C LYS A 536 -49.72 9.07 13.87
N GLY A 537 -50.36 9.38 12.81
CA GLY A 537 -51.76 9.83 12.79
C GLY A 537 -51.96 11.20 12.16
N ASP A 538 -50.86 11.92 11.93
CA ASP A 538 -50.92 13.14 11.14
C ASP A 538 -51.35 12.81 9.70
N ALA A 539 -51.98 13.78 9.02
CA ALA A 539 -52.26 13.69 7.58
C ALA A 539 -50.94 13.47 6.83
N LYS A 540 -50.95 12.55 5.87
CA LYS A 540 -49.76 12.26 5.09
C LYS A 540 -49.40 13.43 4.16
N GLU A 541 -48.19 13.87 4.27
CA GLU A 541 -47.59 14.92 3.43
C GLU A 541 -46.85 14.25 2.26
N TYR A 542 -47.56 14.10 1.13
CA TYR A 542 -47.07 13.35 -0.03
C TYR A 542 -46.07 14.15 -0.84
N ILE A 543 -44.95 13.54 -1.24
CA ILE A 543 -43.89 14.12 -2.07
C ILE A 543 -44.47 14.64 -3.39
N TYR A 544 -45.37 13.89 -4.04
CA TYR A 544 -45.99 14.26 -5.32
C TYR A 544 -46.91 15.48 -5.22
N THR A 545 -47.28 15.90 -4.02
CA THR A 545 -48.13 17.11 -3.80
C THR A 545 -47.34 18.35 -3.40
N LEU A 546 -46.01 18.22 -3.20
CA LEU A 546 -45.10 19.29 -2.78
C LEU A 546 -44.06 19.60 -3.87
N ASN A 547 -43.72 20.88 -4.03
CA ASN A 547 -42.57 21.27 -4.85
C ASN A 547 -41.27 20.86 -4.14
N TYR A 548 -40.23 20.64 -4.89
CA TYR A 548 -38.95 20.19 -4.32
C TYR A 548 -38.37 21.18 -3.30
N GLU A 549 -38.54 22.47 -3.51
CA GLU A 549 -38.09 23.49 -2.57
C GLU A 549 -38.70 23.28 -1.15
N ASP A 550 -39.98 22.90 -1.08
CA ASP A 550 -40.64 22.58 0.18
C ASP A 550 -40.16 21.24 0.75
N ILE A 551 -40.00 20.22 -0.10
CA ILE A 551 -39.47 18.91 0.28
C ILE A 551 -38.09 19.02 0.91
N ALA A 552 -37.21 19.84 0.35
CA ALA A 552 -35.83 20.03 0.80
C ALA A 552 -35.70 20.69 2.19
N ARG A 553 -36.79 21.27 2.71
CA ARG A 553 -36.80 21.90 4.04
C ARG A 553 -37.12 20.94 5.20
N TYR A 554 -37.61 19.73 4.88
CA TYR A 554 -37.80 18.69 5.89
C TYR A 554 -36.50 18.07 6.34
N ASP A 555 -36.32 17.89 7.65
CA ASP A 555 -35.23 17.10 8.20
C ASP A 555 -35.66 15.64 8.31
N VAL A 556 -34.86 14.74 7.73
CA VAL A 556 -35.15 13.29 7.69
C VAL A 556 -34.11 12.46 8.42
N GLY A 557 -33.25 13.08 9.22
CA GLY A 557 -32.14 12.34 9.85
C GLY A 557 -31.87 12.66 11.32
N SER A 558 -32.22 13.83 11.85
CA SER A 558 -31.97 14.18 13.25
C SER A 558 -32.83 13.38 14.27
N LYS A 559 -34.02 12.94 13.85
CA LYS A 559 -34.92 12.17 14.70
C LYS A 559 -34.43 10.72 14.80
N ALA A 560 -34.20 10.24 16.07
CA ALA A 560 -33.89 8.85 16.31
C ALA A 560 -35.00 7.91 15.80
N ASN A 561 -34.63 6.84 15.11
CA ASN A 561 -35.55 5.84 14.63
C ASN A 561 -35.46 4.58 15.51
N PRO A 562 -36.53 4.23 16.28
CA PRO A 562 -36.49 3.09 17.17
C PRO A 562 -36.27 1.73 16.49
N ASP A 563 -36.63 1.62 15.20
CA ASP A 563 -36.40 0.39 14.44
C ASP A 563 -34.92 0.20 14.05
N TRP A 564 -34.13 1.28 14.14
CA TRP A 564 -32.72 1.31 13.73
C TRP A 564 -31.85 1.96 14.81
N PRO A 565 -31.64 1.28 15.95
CA PRO A 565 -31.00 1.88 17.14
C PRO A 565 -29.51 2.19 16.92
N GLU A 566 -28.85 1.54 15.97
CA GLU A 566 -27.44 1.77 15.60
C GLU A 566 -27.28 2.94 14.62
N ARG A 567 -28.38 3.44 14.04
CA ARG A 567 -28.35 4.50 13.03
C ARG A 567 -27.90 5.83 13.63
N ALA A 568 -26.94 6.48 12.96
CA ALA A 568 -26.53 7.84 13.29
C ALA A 568 -27.71 8.83 13.17
N CYS A 569 -27.76 9.82 14.08
CA CYS A 569 -28.71 10.92 14.04
C CYS A 569 -27.98 12.19 13.59
N LEU A 570 -28.37 12.73 12.44
CA LEU A 570 -27.81 13.98 11.89
C LEU A 570 -28.84 14.68 11.03
N ALA A 571 -28.77 16.02 10.98
CA ALA A 571 -29.66 16.82 10.15
C ALA A 571 -29.35 16.60 8.68
N THR A 572 -30.36 16.17 7.91
CA THR A 572 -30.23 15.93 6.48
C THR A 572 -31.56 16.00 5.79
N ARG A 573 -31.56 16.07 4.47
CA ARG A 573 -32.75 16.18 3.63
C ARG A 573 -32.81 15.08 2.55
N LYS A 574 -33.95 14.96 1.91
CA LYS A 574 -34.09 14.12 0.71
C LYS A 574 -33.44 14.84 -0.48
N PRO A 575 -32.40 14.27 -1.09
CA PRO A 575 -31.74 14.87 -2.27
C PRO A 575 -32.54 14.62 -3.55
N LEU A 576 -32.21 15.37 -4.61
CA LEU A 576 -32.56 14.99 -5.97
C LEU A 576 -31.66 13.85 -6.45
N LEU A 577 -32.18 13.02 -7.35
CA LEU A 577 -31.40 11.96 -8.00
C LEU A 577 -30.16 12.52 -8.74
N ASP A 578 -30.37 13.59 -9.48
CA ASP A 578 -29.32 14.29 -10.22
C ASP A 578 -28.18 14.75 -9.30
N GLU A 579 -28.54 15.41 -8.20
CA GLU A 579 -27.62 15.86 -7.15
C GLU A 579 -26.85 14.70 -6.51
N LEU A 580 -27.55 13.59 -6.19
CA LEU A 580 -26.95 12.44 -5.51
C LEU A 580 -25.94 11.74 -6.41
N ILE A 581 -26.25 11.49 -7.68
CA ILE A 581 -25.33 10.84 -8.60
C ILE A 581 -24.08 11.73 -8.80
N ASP A 582 -24.27 13.04 -9.04
CA ASP A 582 -23.14 13.97 -9.19
C ASP A 582 -22.25 14.00 -7.92
N PHE A 583 -22.87 13.99 -6.74
CA PHE A 583 -22.14 13.93 -5.49
C PHE A 583 -21.31 12.64 -5.40
N VAL A 584 -21.90 11.47 -5.68
CA VAL A 584 -21.23 10.17 -5.61
C VAL A 584 -20.06 10.10 -6.60
N GLU A 585 -20.28 10.46 -7.86
CA GLU A 585 -19.24 10.41 -8.90
C GLU A 585 -18.07 11.36 -8.58
N ASN A 586 -18.39 12.58 -8.07
CA ASN A 586 -17.35 13.53 -7.66
C ASN A 586 -16.58 13.04 -6.41
N TYR A 587 -17.29 12.49 -5.43
CA TYR A 587 -16.67 12.00 -4.21
C TYR A 587 -15.73 10.81 -4.48
N THR A 588 -16.16 9.84 -5.29
CA THR A 588 -15.30 8.71 -5.68
C THR A 588 -14.05 9.18 -6.41
N LYS A 589 -14.19 10.13 -7.33
CA LYS A 589 -13.06 10.72 -8.04
C LYS A 589 -12.10 11.47 -7.11
N GLU A 590 -12.62 12.28 -6.19
CA GLU A 590 -11.81 13.04 -5.22
C GLU A 590 -11.01 12.10 -4.31
N LYS A 591 -11.61 10.98 -3.90
CA LYS A 591 -10.97 9.99 -3.04
C LYS A 591 -10.06 9.00 -3.77
N GLY A 592 -10.06 8.99 -5.10
CA GLY A 592 -9.36 7.98 -5.89
C GLY A 592 -10.00 6.60 -5.81
N TYR A 593 -11.29 6.53 -5.47
CA TYR A 593 -12.05 5.28 -5.47
C TYR A 593 -12.45 4.90 -6.89
N SER A 594 -12.57 3.62 -7.18
CA SER A 594 -13.19 3.17 -8.43
C SER A 594 -14.68 3.56 -8.47
N PRO A 595 -15.24 3.80 -9.67
CA PRO A 595 -16.67 4.06 -9.80
C PRO A 595 -17.53 2.94 -9.20
N VAL A 596 -18.55 3.34 -8.43
CA VAL A 596 -19.51 2.45 -7.79
C VAL A 596 -20.63 2.07 -8.78
N ARG A 597 -21.33 0.97 -8.50
CA ARG A 597 -22.55 0.56 -9.21
C ARG A 597 -23.79 1.12 -8.51
N TYR A 598 -24.88 1.16 -9.25
CA TYR A 598 -26.19 1.65 -8.78
C TYR A 598 -27.27 0.62 -9.03
N ASN A 599 -28.10 0.36 -8.02
CA ASN A 599 -29.33 -0.40 -8.12
C ASN A 599 -30.49 0.50 -7.67
N ILE A 600 -31.33 0.96 -8.61
CA ILE A 600 -32.25 2.08 -8.39
C ILE A 600 -33.69 1.62 -8.55
N GLU A 601 -34.49 1.74 -7.47
CA GLU A 601 -35.89 1.36 -7.50
C GLU A 601 -36.81 2.52 -7.92
N ILE A 602 -37.60 2.30 -8.96
CA ILE A 602 -38.74 3.18 -9.29
C ILE A 602 -39.97 2.68 -8.51
N LYS A 603 -40.39 3.48 -7.53
CA LYS A 603 -41.43 3.14 -6.55
C LYS A 603 -42.84 3.30 -7.10
N THR A 604 -43.08 2.91 -8.36
CA THR A 604 -44.41 2.89 -8.93
C THR A 604 -45.21 1.66 -8.46
N ARG A 605 -46.51 1.82 -8.34
CA ARG A 605 -47.42 0.75 -7.96
C ARG A 605 -48.83 1.02 -8.47
N GLU A 606 -49.54 -0.03 -8.83
CA GLU A 606 -50.95 0.03 -9.16
C GLU A 606 -51.82 0.34 -7.92
N GLY A 607 -52.82 1.20 -8.05
CA GLY A 607 -53.76 1.48 -6.98
C GLY A 607 -54.45 2.84 -7.06
N ASN A 608 -55.38 3.09 -6.14
CA ASN A 608 -56.23 4.31 -6.10
C ASN A 608 -55.45 5.63 -5.86
N GLY A 609 -54.15 5.54 -5.57
CA GLY A 609 -53.27 6.70 -5.39
C GLY A 609 -52.52 7.10 -6.63
N GLU A 610 -52.56 6.27 -7.69
CA GLU A 610 -51.84 6.53 -8.96
C GLU A 610 -52.47 7.77 -9.63
N GLY A 611 -51.60 8.72 -10.06
CA GLY A 611 -52.01 10.03 -10.58
C GLY A 611 -52.43 11.06 -9.52
N ILE A 612 -52.52 10.68 -8.21
CA ILE A 612 -52.89 11.54 -7.07
C ILE A 612 -51.74 11.71 -6.08
N TYR A 613 -51.20 10.63 -5.61
CA TYR A 613 -50.14 10.60 -4.60
C TYR A 613 -48.78 10.15 -5.13
N TRP A 614 -48.75 9.57 -6.30
CA TRP A 614 -47.59 9.25 -7.13
C TRP A 614 -47.98 9.28 -8.60
N PRO A 615 -47.06 9.50 -9.57
CA PRO A 615 -47.38 9.57 -10.98
C PRO A 615 -47.98 8.27 -11.54
N ILE A 616 -48.65 8.37 -12.68
CA ILE A 616 -48.97 7.20 -13.50
C ILE A 616 -47.62 6.54 -13.91
N TYR A 617 -47.58 5.20 -13.96
CA TYR A 617 -46.33 4.44 -14.08
C TYR A 617 -45.45 4.87 -15.27
N HIS A 618 -46.06 5.16 -16.45
CA HIS A 618 -45.27 5.58 -17.62
C HIS A 618 -44.66 6.97 -17.43
N ASP A 619 -45.37 7.94 -16.85
CA ASP A 619 -44.84 9.27 -16.57
C ASP A 619 -43.72 9.23 -15.53
N PHE A 620 -43.86 8.32 -14.52
CA PHE A 620 -42.86 8.11 -13.52
C PHE A 620 -41.58 7.55 -14.12
N VAL A 621 -41.71 6.51 -14.97
CA VAL A 621 -40.58 5.91 -15.69
C VAL A 621 -39.89 6.94 -16.57
N ASP A 622 -40.67 7.69 -17.38
CA ASP A 622 -40.12 8.71 -18.30
C ASP A 622 -39.32 9.79 -17.56
N ALA A 623 -39.82 10.28 -16.42
CA ALA A 623 -39.11 11.25 -15.58
C ALA A 623 -37.81 10.71 -15.06
N CYS A 624 -37.80 9.46 -14.53
CA CYS A 624 -36.60 8.81 -14.00
C CYS A 624 -35.60 8.47 -15.10
N ALA A 625 -36.05 7.84 -16.20
CA ALA A 625 -35.19 7.43 -17.30
C ALA A 625 -34.45 8.63 -17.93
N LYS A 626 -35.12 9.76 -18.05
CA LYS A 626 -34.49 11.01 -18.55
C LYS A 626 -33.29 11.43 -17.71
N VAL A 627 -33.38 11.35 -16.38
CA VAL A 627 -32.26 11.69 -15.50
C VAL A 627 -31.18 10.61 -15.57
N LEU A 628 -31.56 9.34 -15.43
CA LEU A 628 -30.61 8.22 -15.39
C LEU A 628 -29.76 8.13 -16.64
N LEU A 629 -30.38 8.22 -17.82
CA LEU A 629 -29.66 8.15 -19.10
C LEU A 629 -28.73 9.35 -19.33
N SER A 630 -29.07 10.53 -18.78
CA SER A 630 -28.20 11.70 -18.87
C SER A 630 -26.90 11.58 -18.07
N LYS A 631 -26.79 10.59 -17.15
CA LYS A 631 -25.61 10.38 -16.30
C LYS A 631 -24.57 9.44 -16.91
N HIS A 632 -24.88 8.77 -18.02
CA HIS A 632 -23.96 7.86 -18.72
C HIS A 632 -23.30 6.82 -17.78
N LEU A 633 -24.13 6.18 -16.96
CA LEU A 633 -23.67 5.16 -16.01
C LEU A 633 -23.44 3.79 -16.67
N ASP A 634 -24.00 3.60 -17.87
CA ASP A 634 -23.87 2.41 -18.72
C ASP A 634 -24.15 1.10 -17.92
N ASP A 635 -23.26 0.14 -17.97
CA ASP A 635 -23.36 -1.16 -17.28
C ASP A 635 -23.28 -1.08 -15.75
N ARG A 636 -23.00 0.10 -15.17
CA ARG A 636 -23.02 0.32 -13.72
C ARG A 636 -24.42 0.57 -13.13
N LEU A 637 -25.44 0.67 -13.98
CA LEU A 637 -26.82 0.96 -13.57
C LEU A 637 -27.73 -0.24 -13.78
N VAL A 638 -28.44 -0.62 -12.71
CA VAL A 638 -29.61 -1.54 -12.77
C VAL A 638 -30.83 -0.78 -12.24
N VAL A 639 -31.93 -0.87 -12.95
CA VAL A 639 -33.22 -0.30 -12.51
C VAL A 639 -34.13 -1.43 -12.05
N GLN A 640 -34.57 -1.37 -10.78
CA GLN A 640 -35.45 -2.38 -10.20
C GLN A 640 -36.85 -1.84 -9.96
N CYS A 641 -37.85 -2.70 -10.06
CA CYS A 641 -39.25 -2.36 -9.83
C CYS A 641 -40.09 -3.58 -9.46
N PHE A 642 -41.08 -3.37 -8.58
CA PHE A 642 -42.13 -4.36 -8.29
C PHE A 642 -43.25 -4.40 -9.33
N ASP A 643 -43.49 -3.32 -10.08
CA ASP A 643 -44.59 -3.17 -11.01
C ASP A 643 -44.25 -3.72 -12.38
N PRO A 644 -44.83 -4.87 -12.81
CA PRO A 644 -44.55 -5.42 -14.12
C PRO A 644 -44.94 -4.51 -15.30
N ARG A 645 -45.91 -3.57 -15.10
CA ARG A 645 -46.32 -2.62 -16.11
C ARG A 645 -45.16 -1.65 -16.41
N ALA A 646 -44.51 -1.17 -15.35
CA ALA A 646 -43.36 -0.27 -15.47
C ALA A 646 -42.15 -0.98 -16.10
N LEU A 647 -41.88 -2.23 -15.68
CA LEU A 647 -40.76 -3.04 -16.25
C LEU A 647 -40.99 -3.32 -17.75
N ASN A 648 -42.21 -3.70 -18.15
CA ASN A 648 -42.54 -3.91 -19.57
C ASN A 648 -42.42 -2.62 -20.36
N PHE A 649 -42.83 -1.48 -19.81
CA PHE A 649 -42.70 -0.17 -20.45
C PHE A 649 -41.24 0.27 -20.58
N MET A 650 -40.42 0.08 -19.52
CA MET A 650 -38.97 0.35 -19.57
C MET A 650 -38.28 -0.51 -20.64
N HIS A 651 -38.54 -1.80 -20.65
CA HIS A 651 -37.95 -2.72 -21.65
C HIS A 651 -38.29 -2.33 -23.11
N GLU A 652 -39.53 -1.88 -23.34
CA GLU A 652 -39.98 -1.48 -24.68
C GLU A 652 -39.41 -0.11 -25.13
N LYS A 653 -39.37 0.86 -24.20
CA LYS A 653 -39.04 2.26 -24.54
C LYS A 653 -37.56 2.62 -24.32
N TYR A 654 -36.91 1.99 -23.36
CA TYR A 654 -35.55 2.28 -22.92
C TYR A 654 -34.71 0.99 -22.88
N PRO A 655 -34.47 0.35 -24.04
CA PRO A 655 -33.81 -0.95 -24.11
C PRO A 655 -32.36 -0.94 -23.64
N GLU A 656 -31.76 0.23 -23.47
CA GLU A 656 -30.44 0.42 -22.90
C GLU A 656 -30.38 0.28 -21.36
N LEU A 657 -31.54 0.25 -20.67
CA LEU A 657 -31.58 0.06 -19.23
C LEU A 657 -31.53 -1.42 -18.86
N HIS A 658 -30.63 -1.80 -17.96
CA HIS A 658 -30.61 -3.10 -17.32
C HIS A 658 -31.68 -3.19 -16.24
N LEU A 659 -32.49 -4.25 -16.28
CA LEU A 659 -33.69 -4.34 -15.47
C LEU A 659 -33.64 -5.51 -14.45
N SER A 660 -34.14 -5.22 -13.25
CA SER A 660 -34.32 -6.19 -12.18
C SER A 660 -35.78 -6.25 -11.72
N TYR A 661 -36.32 -7.47 -11.63
CA TYR A 661 -37.69 -7.69 -11.15
C TYR A 661 -37.71 -7.95 -9.63
N LEU A 662 -38.29 -7.04 -8.87
CA LEU A 662 -38.53 -7.17 -7.44
C LEU A 662 -39.73 -8.06 -7.17
N VAL A 663 -39.59 -9.07 -6.34
CA VAL A 663 -40.67 -9.97 -5.91
C VAL A 663 -40.69 -10.12 -4.40
N ASP A 664 -41.86 -10.01 -3.79
CA ASP A 664 -42.04 -10.15 -2.33
C ASP A 664 -42.17 -11.62 -1.86
N ALA A 665 -42.17 -11.83 -0.55
CA ALA A 665 -42.31 -13.15 0.07
C ALA A 665 -43.61 -13.90 -0.29
N LYS A 666 -44.61 -13.19 -0.84
CA LYS A 666 -45.92 -13.75 -1.23
C LYS A 666 -46.08 -13.90 -2.73
N ALA A 667 -44.99 -13.72 -3.49
CA ALA A 667 -45.02 -13.74 -4.96
C ALA A 667 -45.55 -15.06 -5.56
N GLY A 668 -45.42 -16.16 -4.79
CA GLY A 668 -45.88 -17.49 -5.18
C GLY A 668 -44.92 -18.19 -6.16
N ASP A 669 -45.48 -18.92 -7.11
CA ASP A 669 -44.72 -19.72 -8.05
C ASP A 669 -43.94 -18.85 -9.05
N PHE A 670 -42.67 -19.23 -9.31
CA PHE A 670 -41.76 -18.53 -10.20
C PHE A 670 -42.37 -18.26 -11.58
N ASP A 671 -42.96 -19.28 -12.21
CA ASP A 671 -43.45 -19.13 -13.59
C ASP A 671 -44.67 -18.19 -13.64
N LYS A 672 -45.46 -18.11 -12.54
CA LYS A 672 -46.61 -17.21 -12.45
C LYS A 672 -46.22 -15.72 -12.36
N TYR A 673 -45.22 -15.38 -11.56
CA TYR A 673 -44.81 -13.98 -11.51
C TYR A 673 -43.98 -13.59 -12.72
N MET A 674 -43.13 -14.48 -13.29
CA MET A 674 -42.41 -14.22 -14.51
C MET A 674 -43.35 -14.05 -15.73
N ALA A 675 -44.47 -14.75 -15.79
CA ALA A 675 -45.46 -14.59 -16.85
C ALA A 675 -46.12 -13.19 -16.93
N LYS A 676 -45.93 -12.33 -15.94
CA LYS A 676 -46.38 -10.94 -15.96
C LYS A 676 -45.48 -10.04 -16.81
N LEU A 677 -44.25 -10.47 -17.07
CA LEU A 677 -43.30 -9.77 -17.90
C LEU A 677 -43.38 -10.27 -19.36
N LYS A 678 -43.19 -9.33 -20.30
CA LYS A 678 -43.11 -9.60 -21.75
C LYS A 678 -41.69 -9.95 -22.21
N PHE A 679 -40.75 -9.92 -21.31
CA PHE A 679 -39.32 -10.15 -21.53
C PHE A 679 -38.71 -10.88 -20.33
N GLN A 680 -37.48 -11.34 -20.47
CA GLN A 680 -36.69 -11.88 -19.38
C GLN A 680 -35.75 -10.83 -18.84
N PRO A 681 -35.88 -10.40 -17.55
CA PRO A 681 -34.97 -9.43 -16.98
C PRO A 681 -33.59 -10.06 -16.72
N GLU A 682 -32.53 -9.25 -16.68
CA GLU A 682 -31.18 -9.70 -16.34
C GLU A 682 -31.06 -10.13 -14.87
N TRP A 683 -31.84 -9.48 -13.98
CA TRP A 683 -31.82 -9.70 -12.56
C TRP A 683 -33.18 -10.07 -12.00
N LEU A 684 -33.18 -10.97 -11.02
CA LEU A 684 -34.32 -11.21 -10.12
C LEU A 684 -33.94 -10.72 -8.73
N SER A 685 -34.76 -9.84 -8.14
CA SER A 685 -34.63 -9.34 -6.76
C SER A 685 -35.72 -9.92 -5.85
N PRO A 686 -35.56 -11.15 -5.33
CA PRO A 686 -36.58 -11.79 -4.48
C PRO A 686 -36.39 -11.39 -3.01
N HIS A 687 -37.49 -11.37 -2.24
CA HIS A 687 -37.38 -11.38 -0.79
C HIS A 687 -36.58 -12.62 -0.34
N TYR A 688 -35.59 -12.44 0.52
CA TYR A 688 -34.61 -13.49 0.89
C TYR A 688 -35.25 -14.78 1.48
N SER A 689 -36.44 -14.66 2.08
CA SER A 689 -37.11 -15.82 2.67
C SER A 689 -37.62 -16.85 1.69
N ILE A 690 -37.78 -16.49 0.41
CA ILE A 690 -38.19 -17.43 -0.65
C ILE A 690 -36.98 -17.95 -1.48
N VAL A 691 -35.77 -17.55 -1.13
CA VAL A 691 -34.56 -17.97 -1.83
C VAL A 691 -34.08 -19.30 -1.27
N ASP A 692 -34.02 -20.30 -2.17
CA ASP A 692 -33.49 -21.63 -1.95
C ASP A 692 -32.64 -22.09 -3.13
N GLU A 693 -32.01 -23.25 -3.01
CA GLU A 693 -31.17 -23.83 -4.07
C GLU A 693 -31.94 -24.01 -5.40
N ALA A 694 -33.23 -24.37 -5.34
CA ALA A 694 -34.05 -24.59 -6.53
C ALA A 694 -34.31 -23.27 -7.28
N LEU A 695 -34.60 -22.19 -6.57
CA LEU A 695 -34.81 -20.87 -7.18
C LEU A 695 -33.51 -20.31 -7.78
N VAL A 696 -32.38 -20.47 -7.07
CA VAL A 696 -31.07 -20.07 -7.58
C VAL A 696 -30.71 -20.85 -8.84
N ALA A 697 -30.87 -22.17 -8.85
CA ALA A 697 -30.62 -23.01 -10.03
C ALA A 697 -31.51 -22.59 -11.22
N LYS A 698 -32.79 -22.31 -10.98
CA LYS A 698 -33.74 -21.88 -12.01
C LYS A 698 -33.37 -20.54 -12.64
N CYS A 699 -32.90 -19.58 -11.83
CA CYS A 699 -32.41 -18.30 -12.33
C CYS A 699 -31.16 -18.50 -13.20
N ARG A 700 -30.21 -19.30 -12.73
CA ARG A 700 -28.99 -19.61 -13.50
C ARG A 700 -29.25 -20.32 -14.82
N GLU A 701 -30.17 -21.29 -14.84
CA GLU A 701 -30.60 -21.97 -16.07
C GLU A 701 -31.13 -20.96 -17.10
N LYS A 702 -31.83 -19.95 -16.63
CA LYS A 702 -32.34 -18.85 -17.48
C LYS A 702 -31.33 -17.73 -17.75
N GLY A 703 -30.11 -17.81 -17.24
CA GLY A 703 -29.08 -16.79 -17.40
C GLY A 703 -29.37 -15.48 -16.63
N MET A 704 -30.25 -15.54 -15.63
CA MET A 704 -30.57 -14.41 -14.75
C MET A 704 -29.67 -14.41 -13.53
N LYS A 705 -29.29 -13.22 -13.04
CA LYS A 705 -28.61 -13.00 -11.78
C LYS A 705 -29.62 -12.80 -10.64
N MET A 706 -29.20 -13.09 -9.41
CA MET A 706 -30.04 -12.99 -8.24
C MET A 706 -29.49 -11.99 -7.22
N VAL A 707 -30.38 -11.10 -6.73
CA VAL A 707 -30.07 -10.11 -5.67
C VAL A 707 -31.17 -10.09 -4.61
N PRO A 708 -31.11 -10.98 -3.60
CA PRO A 708 -32.08 -11.01 -2.51
C PRO A 708 -32.06 -9.75 -1.65
N TRP A 709 -33.24 -9.37 -1.14
CA TRP A 709 -33.47 -8.22 -0.27
C TRP A 709 -34.42 -8.59 0.89
N THR A 710 -34.45 -7.90 2.03
CA THR A 710 -33.35 -7.20 2.65
C THR A 710 -32.75 -8.12 3.69
N VAL A 711 -31.49 -8.44 3.58
CA VAL A 711 -30.84 -9.49 4.39
C VAL A 711 -29.95 -8.82 5.44
N ASP A 712 -30.35 -8.90 6.72
CA ASP A 712 -29.67 -8.18 7.81
C ASP A 712 -29.09 -9.08 8.89
N ASN A 713 -29.70 -10.26 9.07
CA ASN A 713 -29.25 -11.22 10.07
C ASN A 713 -28.00 -11.95 9.59
N PRO A 714 -26.92 -12.05 10.39
CA PRO A 714 -25.68 -12.73 9.98
C PRO A 714 -25.86 -14.16 9.49
N ALA A 715 -26.80 -14.94 10.07
CA ALA A 715 -27.07 -16.29 9.62
C ALA A 715 -27.73 -16.32 8.22
N ASP A 716 -28.64 -15.38 7.93
CA ASP A 716 -29.26 -15.26 6.62
C ASP A 716 -28.28 -14.71 5.58
N LEU A 717 -27.41 -13.77 5.96
CA LEU A 717 -26.32 -13.30 5.10
C LEU A 717 -25.40 -14.47 4.71
N GLN A 718 -24.97 -15.29 5.66
CA GLN A 718 -24.13 -16.45 5.39
C GLN A 718 -24.88 -17.46 4.49
N ARG A 719 -26.17 -17.71 4.74
CA ARG A 719 -26.99 -18.60 3.89
C ARG A 719 -27.04 -18.12 2.44
N MET A 720 -27.17 -16.81 2.19
CA MET A 720 -27.16 -16.27 0.83
C MET A 720 -25.78 -16.41 0.18
N ILE A 721 -24.70 -16.20 0.93
CA ILE A 721 -23.32 -16.44 0.45
C ILE A 721 -23.14 -17.92 0.08
N ASP A 722 -23.58 -18.84 0.94
CA ASP A 722 -23.45 -20.29 0.70
C ASP A 722 -24.24 -20.74 -0.53
N LEU A 723 -25.38 -20.11 -0.82
CA LEU A 723 -26.17 -20.32 -2.05
C LEU A 723 -25.50 -19.68 -3.28
N LYS A 724 -24.41 -18.94 -3.08
CA LYS A 724 -23.64 -18.25 -4.14
C LYS A 724 -24.52 -17.29 -4.97
N VAL A 725 -25.42 -16.54 -4.35
CA VAL A 725 -26.16 -15.48 -5.05
C VAL A 725 -25.19 -14.40 -5.52
N GLU A 726 -25.49 -13.74 -6.63
CA GLU A 726 -24.55 -12.80 -7.27
C GLU A 726 -24.43 -11.47 -6.48
N ALA A 727 -25.48 -11.07 -5.76
CA ALA A 727 -25.50 -9.86 -4.95
C ALA A 727 -26.40 -9.99 -3.73
N ILE A 728 -26.24 -9.13 -2.70
CA ILE A 728 -27.10 -9.10 -1.52
C ILE A 728 -27.38 -7.65 -1.14
N ILE A 729 -28.69 -7.27 -1.06
CA ILE A 729 -29.14 -5.99 -0.54
C ILE A 729 -29.29 -6.09 0.98
N THR A 730 -28.60 -5.23 1.74
CA THR A 730 -28.60 -5.20 3.20
C THR A 730 -28.66 -3.79 3.78
N ASN A 731 -29.34 -3.63 4.92
CA ASN A 731 -29.33 -2.40 5.72
C ASN A 731 -28.01 -2.21 6.49
N TYR A 732 -27.26 -3.29 6.68
CA TYR A 732 -26.00 -3.35 7.43
C TYR A 732 -24.85 -3.85 6.54
N PRO A 733 -24.40 -3.03 5.57
CA PRO A 733 -23.31 -3.44 4.67
C PRO A 733 -22.02 -3.79 5.41
N ASP A 734 -21.75 -3.19 6.56
CA ASP A 734 -20.64 -3.53 7.46
C ASP A 734 -20.66 -5.00 7.88
N ARG A 735 -21.84 -5.57 8.22
CA ARG A 735 -21.97 -6.98 8.60
C ARG A 735 -21.67 -7.91 7.43
N LEU A 736 -22.16 -7.60 6.24
CA LEU A 736 -21.88 -8.39 5.05
C LEU A 736 -20.40 -8.31 4.64
N LEU A 737 -19.81 -7.12 4.71
CA LEU A 737 -18.38 -6.91 4.45
C LEU A 737 -17.49 -7.68 5.44
N MET A 738 -17.90 -7.80 6.71
CA MET A 738 -17.19 -8.66 7.68
C MET A 738 -17.17 -10.12 7.24
N LEU A 739 -18.25 -10.63 6.64
CA LEU A 739 -18.31 -12.01 6.16
C LEU A 739 -17.53 -12.23 4.86
N THR A 740 -17.57 -11.25 3.93
CA THR A 740 -16.99 -11.42 2.59
C THR A 740 -15.48 -11.08 2.52
N ARG A 741 -15.00 -10.10 3.29
CA ARG A 741 -13.58 -9.66 3.27
C ARG A 741 -12.87 -9.70 4.62
N GLY A 742 -13.60 -9.99 5.73
CA GLY A 742 -13.04 -10.13 7.06
C GLY A 742 -12.83 -8.82 7.83
N TYR A 743 -13.28 -7.69 7.31
CA TYR A 743 -13.27 -6.39 7.99
C TYR A 743 -14.32 -5.44 7.41
N ALA A 744 -14.79 -4.49 8.24
CA ALA A 744 -15.75 -3.44 7.87
C ALA A 744 -15.26 -2.10 8.46
N ALA A 745 -14.18 -1.60 7.91
CA ALA A 745 -13.65 -0.31 8.31
C ALA A 745 -13.50 0.57 7.06
N PRO A 746 -13.74 1.88 7.17
CA PRO A 746 -13.41 2.80 6.10
C PRO A 746 -11.91 2.74 5.83
N ALA A 747 -11.52 2.99 4.58
CA ALA A 747 -10.11 3.16 4.24
C ALA A 747 -9.52 4.22 5.18
N PRO A 748 -8.42 3.93 5.89
CA PRO A 748 -7.73 4.96 6.66
C PRO A 748 -7.36 6.08 5.69
N GLY A 749 -7.62 7.32 6.08
CA GLY A 749 -7.26 8.47 5.25
C GLY A 749 -5.77 8.46 4.91
N PRO A 750 -5.34 9.11 3.83
CA PRO A 750 -3.94 9.16 3.43
C PRO A 750 -3.10 9.67 4.59
N ILE A 751 -2.19 8.84 5.07
CA ILE A 751 -1.25 9.27 6.09
C ILE A 751 -0.22 10.12 5.38
N VAL A 752 -0.32 11.40 5.58
CA VAL A 752 0.79 12.32 5.30
C VAL A 752 1.95 11.84 6.18
N MET A 753 3.01 11.33 5.57
CA MET A 753 4.25 11.06 6.31
C MET A 753 4.64 12.37 6.98
N ARG A 754 4.56 12.41 8.31
CA ARG A 754 5.20 13.49 9.05
C ARG A 754 6.68 13.28 8.87
N THR A 755 7.31 14.15 8.12
CA THR A 755 8.76 14.35 8.21
C THR A 755 9.04 14.69 9.68
N HIS A 756 9.75 13.82 10.35
CA HIS A 756 10.14 14.02 11.76
C HIS A 756 11.22 15.08 11.90
#